data_22097100b8eb1faad0bfc09f82da5771
#
_entry.id   22097100b8eb1faad0bfc09f82da5771
#
_cell.length_a   1.000
_cell.length_b   1.000
_cell.length_c   1.000
_cell.angle_alpha   90.00
_cell.angle_beta   90.00
_cell.angle_gamma   90.00
#
_symmetry.space_group_name_H-M   'P 1'
#
loop_
_entity.id
_entity.type
_entity.pdbx_description
1 polymer ?
#
loop_
_entity_poly.entity_id
_entity_poly.type
_entity_poly.pdbx_seq_one_letter_code
_entity_poly.pdbx_strand_id
1 'polypeptide(L)'
;MNRKDTFKTFFYEIPKNLFAGFVVSLIALPLGLGLAIASGAPPISGIIAAIVGGIVVSLLGGSKVTITGPGNGLVVVLLAAITTLGNGDMYQGYLYTLAAIVISGVLLTVLGFLRLGSLGDFFPSSAIQGMLAAIGIGIFAKQIHVMFGNIDAKGSIIELLLGIPKGIINLLGTDNSSVLYAGLIGIVSLFIMIFYSKIRNRYFQLIPAPMWIVVLSVGLYYYFDIISTTPYPIHNRLLISLPDDILSNFAVPDFGKISHISFINAVVSITLIASIESLLSIKAVDKLDPLKRRSNINKDIRALGLATVISGFLGGLNVVTVIARSSVNVNNKGTNRSANFFHAAFLIIFIVLFAGELRKIPLPALAAILVFTGYKLASPENIKKVFQVGTEQLIIFLVTLFTTISTSLISGILAGILATFIMHIIINKDFLLFLKNVLKPNVLMFTEDEKYYVSVKNFSSFLNFTKLKSKLDQIPENQEAIIDFSLCEFVDHSVMENMNQYAETFSRKGGHFEVIGLDDSKSGSDHPFALRKTLTSKTTQKQEVLTKRQKSIEKISHELHWNYHAFPVKAPIDLTEFGYFKTRKIDKISNVLSNASCTIFDIQFSEGELIAKQSIKATMLHIKTAEELPKFTLDKEGFFEYIYHFAGYKDIEIENHLDFSKRFYLSGKNEEKIKEFFTDDLILFFESNKYYHIEAAKKGLLIIGSERLASVKEMKSLAYFGVSLRKNIL
;
A
#
# COMPACT_ATOMS: atom_id res chain seq x y z
N MET A 1 -23.66 6.98 -18.19
CA MET A 1 -23.10 6.36 -19.43
C MET A 1 -24.10 5.33 -19.94
N ASN A 2 -24.64 5.53 -21.15
CA ASN A 2 -25.69 4.69 -21.71
C ASN A 2 -25.14 3.26 -21.96
N ARG A 3 -25.97 2.22 -21.76
CA ARG A 3 -25.60 0.80 -21.99
C ARG A 3 -25.07 0.55 -23.41
N LYS A 4 -25.55 1.31 -24.41
CA LYS A 4 -25.08 1.26 -25.83
C LYS A 4 -23.64 1.81 -26.00
N ASP A 5 -23.27 2.84 -25.25
CA ASP A 5 -21.90 3.42 -25.31
C ASP A 5 -20.88 2.48 -24.69
N THR A 6 -21.26 1.78 -23.63
CA THR A 6 -20.40 0.77 -22.97
C THR A 6 -20.10 -0.41 -23.91
N PHE A 7 -21.07 -0.80 -24.74
CA PHE A 7 -20.92 -1.92 -25.68
C PHE A 7 -20.03 -1.55 -26.87
N LYS A 8 -20.21 -0.34 -27.43
CA LYS A 8 -19.34 0.17 -28.52
C LYS A 8 -17.88 0.34 -28.04
N THR A 9 -17.66 0.88 -26.86
CA THR A 9 -16.32 1.06 -26.28
C THR A 9 -15.64 -0.29 -26.06
N PHE A 10 -16.39 -1.31 -25.61
CA PHE A 10 -15.87 -2.66 -25.40
C PHE A 10 -15.32 -3.26 -26.72
N PHE A 11 -16.07 -3.21 -27.82
CA PHE A 11 -15.61 -3.72 -29.11
C PHE A 11 -14.41 -2.95 -29.67
N TYR A 12 -14.37 -1.65 -29.47
CA TYR A 12 -13.23 -0.83 -29.91
C TYR A 12 -11.92 -1.17 -29.17
N GLU A 13 -12.03 -1.66 -27.94
CA GLU A 13 -10.88 -2.04 -27.13
C GLU A 13 -10.42 -3.50 -27.31
N ILE A 14 -11.21 -4.35 -27.99
CA ILE A 14 -10.86 -5.77 -28.21
C ILE A 14 -9.49 -5.94 -28.85
N PRO A 15 -9.10 -5.26 -29.95
CA PRO A 15 -7.78 -5.48 -30.55
C PRO A 15 -6.61 -5.21 -29.61
N LYS A 16 -6.72 -4.17 -28.78
CA LYS A 16 -5.69 -3.82 -27.79
C LYS A 16 -5.57 -4.90 -26.70
N ASN A 17 -6.71 -5.36 -26.20
CA ASN A 17 -6.74 -6.39 -25.16
C ASN A 17 -6.36 -7.77 -25.70
N LEU A 18 -6.69 -8.07 -26.96
CA LEU A 18 -6.25 -9.28 -27.65
C LEU A 18 -4.71 -9.31 -27.75
N PHE A 19 -4.13 -8.21 -28.25
CA PHE A 19 -2.66 -8.12 -28.36
C PHE A 19 -1.97 -8.17 -26.99
N ALA A 20 -2.50 -7.45 -25.99
CA ALA A 20 -1.97 -7.51 -24.64
C ALA A 20 -2.08 -8.92 -24.04
N GLY A 21 -3.22 -9.60 -24.21
CA GLY A 21 -3.41 -11.00 -23.81
C GLY A 21 -2.43 -11.96 -24.48
N PHE A 22 -2.19 -11.77 -25.79
CA PHE A 22 -1.17 -12.53 -26.52
C PHE A 22 0.23 -12.35 -25.95
N VAL A 23 0.70 -11.12 -25.76
CA VAL A 23 2.02 -10.86 -25.18
C VAL A 23 2.16 -11.41 -23.77
N VAL A 24 1.10 -11.31 -22.96
CA VAL A 24 1.07 -11.88 -21.60
C VAL A 24 1.17 -13.40 -21.65
N SER A 25 0.49 -14.08 -22.59
CA SER A 25 0.54 -15.54 -22.70
C SER A 25 1.95 -16.07 -23.06
N LEU A 26 2.72 -15.30 -23.84
CA LEU A 26 4.13 -15.63 -24.13
C LEU A 26 5.03 -15.63 -22.87
N ILE A 27 4.71 -14.82 -21.87
CA ILE A 27 5.41 -14.81 -20.59
C ILE A 27 4.85 -15.90 -19.67
N ALA A 28 3.53 -16.04 -19.66
CA ALA A 28 2.83 -16.89 -18.73
C ALA A 28 3.10 -18.38 -18.99
N LEU A 29 3.33 -18.76 -20.24
CA LEU A 29 3.59 -20.14 -20.63
C LEU A 29 4.86 -20.70 -19.96
N PRO A 30 6.07 -20.17 -20.21
CA PRO A 30 7.28 -20.69 -19.57
C PRO A 30 7.29 -20.48 -18.04
N LEU A 31 6.74 -19.37 -17.54
CA LEU A 31 6.63 -19.15 -16.11
C LEU A 31 5.66 -20.12 -15.44
N GLY A 32 4.52 -20.42 -16.07
CA GLY A 32 3.56 -21.38 -15.53
C GLY A 32 4.13 -22.78 -15.41
N LEU A 33 4.79 -23.25 -16.47
CA LEU A 33 5.51 -24.53 -16.48
C LEU A 33 6.60 -24.58 -15.40
N GLY A 34 7.43 -23.54 -15.35
CA GLY A 34 8.53 -23.45 -14.38
C GLY A 34 8.04 -23.42 -12.93
N LEU A 35 7.01 -22.62 -12.62
CA LEU A 35 6.44 -22.55 -11.26
C LEU A 35 5.85 -23.89 -10.80
N ALA A 36 5.18 -24.63 -11.70
CA ALA A 36 4.68 -25.96 -11.38
C ALA A 36 5.81 -26.91 -11.03
N ILE A 37 6.85 -26.98 -11.87
CA ILE A 37 8.03 -27.82 -11.64
C ILE A 37 8.73 -27.43 -10.34
N ALA A 38 8.91 -26.14 -10.10
CA ALA A 38 9.53 -25.63 -8.88
C ALA A 38 8.73 -25.97 -7.61
N SER A 39 7.41 -26.09 -7.75
CA SER A 39 6.50 -26.51 -6.69
C SER A 39 6.46 -28.03 -6.48
N GLY A 40 7.17 -28.81 -7.29
CA GLY A 40 7.12 -30.27 -7.27
C GLY A 40 5.87 -30.89 -7.92
N ALA A 41 5.12 -30.08 -8.67
CA ALA A 41 3.90 -30.50 -9.38
C ALA A 41 4.18 -30.78 -10.86
N PRO A 42 3.32 -31.53 -11.56
CA PRO A 42 3.42 -31.71 -12.99
C PRO A 42 3.41 -30.37 -13.74
N PRO A 43 4.21 -30.16 -14.78
CA PRO A 43 4.35 -28.90 -15.49
C PRO A 43 3.02 -28.29 -15.95
N ILE A 44 2.11 -29.11 -16.41
CA ILE A 44 0.79 -28.71 -16.92
C ILE A 44 -0.09 -28.02 -15.86
N SER A 45 0.10 -28.35 -14.58
CA SER A 45 -0.72 -27.83 -13.47
C SER A 45 -0.63 -26.31 -13.33
N GLY A 46 0.51 -25.71 -13.67
CA GLY A 46 0.68 -24.26 -13.68
C GLY A 46 -0.06 -23.57 -14.83
N ILE A 47 -0.15 -24.25 -15.98
CA ILE A 47 -0.88 -23.75 -17.14
C ILE A 47 -2.39 -23.85 -16.91
N ILE A 48 -2.87 -24.96 -16.33
CA ILE A 48 -4.27 -25.13 -15.93
C ILE A 48 -4.68 -23.98 -14.99
N ALA A 49 -3.87 -23.65 -13.98
CA ALA A 49 -4.14 -22.55 -13.07
C ALA A 49 -4.22 -21.20 -13.81
N ALA A 50 -3.36 -20.95 -14.80
CA ALA A 50 -3.38 -19.72 -15.59
C ALA A 50 -4.62 -19.64 -16.51
N ILE A 51 -5.00 -20.75 -17.14
CA ILE A 51 -6.19 -20.83 -18.00
C ILE A 51 -7.46 -20.62 -17.18
N VAL A 52 -7.64 -21.40 -16.10
CA VAL A 52 -8.83 -21.31 -15.25
C VAL A 52 -8.92 -19.93 -14.60
N GLY A 53 -7.79 -19.41 -14.08
CA GLY A 53 -7.71 -18.08 -13.52
C GLY A 53 -8.09 -17.00 -14.55
N GLY A 54 -7.53 -17.10 -15.75
CA GLY A 54 -7.82 -16.16 -16.84
C GLY A 54 -9.30 -16.14 -17.23
N ILE A 55 -9.96 -17.28 -17.35
CA ILE A 55 -11.38 -17.38 -17.72
C ILE A 55 -12.26 -16.93 -16.54
N VAL A 56 -12.15 -17.56 -15.38
CA VAL A 56 -13.06 -17.33 -14.24
C VAL A 56 -12.96 -15.91 -13.72
N VAL A 57 -11.73 -15.41 -13.52
CA VAL A 57 -11.55 -14.06 -12.96
C VAL A 57 -11.87 -12.96 -13.98
N SER A 58 -11.69 -13.21 -15.29
CA SER A 58 -12.14 -12.25 -16.31
C SER A 58 -13.65 -12.05 -16.28
N LEU A 59 -14.42 -13.09 -15.97
CA LEU A 59 -15.89 -13.04 -15.89
C LEU A 59 -16.37 -12.47 -14.54
N LEU A 60 -15.82 -12.96 -13.44
CA LEU A 60 -16.34 -12.72 -12.10
C LEU A 60 -15.56 -11.68 -11.28
N GLY A 61 -14.34 -11.32 -11.67
CA GLY A 61 -13.44 -10.44 -10.92
C GLY A 61 -13.91 -9.00 -10.76
N GLY A 62 -13.28 -8.28 -9.85
CA GLY A 62 -13.52 -6.87 -9.55
C GLY A 62 -12.50 -5.92 -10.16
N SER A 63 -11.31 -6.42 -10.50
CA SER A 63 -10.21 -5.68 -11.14
C SER A 63 -10.41 -5.56 -12.66
N LYS A 64 -9.76 -4.56 -13.27
CA LYS A 64 -9.92 -4.27 -14.70
C LYS A 64 -8.75 -4.74 -15.57
N VAL A 65 -7.52 -4.63 -15.06
CA VAL A 65 -6.30 -4.88 -15.84
C VAL A 65 -5.39 -5.95 -15.21
N THR A 66 -5.85 -6.63 -14.17
CA THR A 66 -5.12 -7.72 -13.53
C THR A 66 -5.08 -8.98 -14.41
N ILE A 67 -3.96 -9.67 -14.35
CA ILE A 67 -3.76 -11.01 -14.94
C ILE A 67 -3.60 -12.00 -13.80
N THR A 68 -4.21 -13.17 -13.95
CA THR A 68 -4.26 -14.21 -12.92
C THR A 68 -3.59 -15.51 -13.38
N GLY A 69 -3.17 -16.32 -12.42
CA GLY A 69 -2.54 -17.60 -12.67
C GLY A 69 -1.74 -18.07 -11.44
N PRO A 70 -0.82 -19.04 -11.58
CA PRO A 70 -0.01 -19.53 -10.47
C PRO A 70 0.91 -18.40 -9.96
N GLY A 71 1.02 -18.28 -8.63
CA GLY A 71 1.81 -17.27 -7.95
C GLY A 71 3.22 -17.70 -7.63
N ASN A 72 4.16 -16.76 -7.74
CA ASN A 72 5.56 -16.98 -7.35
C ASN A 72 5.69 -17.24 -5.84
N GLY A 73 4.88 -16.54 -5.03
CA GLY A 73 4.91 -16.62 -3.58
C GLY A 73 4.47 -17.98 -3.02
N LEU A 74 3.75 -18.76 -3.80
CA LEU A 74 3.22 -20.04 -3.37
C LEU A 74 4.13 -21.25 -3.69
N VAL A 75 5.16 -21.07 -4.50
CA VAL A 75 6.06 -22.16 -4.92
C VAL A 75 6.64 -22.93 -3.73
N VAL A 76 7.22 -22.21 -2.76
CA VAL A 76 7.85 -22.82 -1.58
C VAL A 76 6.81 -23.53 -0.70
N VAL A 77 5.61 -22.95 -0.58
CA VAL A 77 4.51 -23.51 0.22
C VAL A 77 3.96 -24.77 -0.40
N LEU A 78 3.75 -24.75 -1.71
CA LEU A 78 3.25 -25.91 -2.45
C LEU A 78 4.28 -27.04 -2.45
N LEU A 79 5.57 -26.72 -2.65
CA LEU A 79 6.65 -27.71 -2.53
C LEU A 79 6.69 -28.35 -1.14
N ALA A 80 6.59 -27.54 -0.08
CA ALA A 80 6.55 -28.03 1.29
C ALA A 80 5.30 -28.91 1.54
N ALA A 81 4.13 -28.51 1.03
CA ALA A 81 2.90 -29.30 1.15
C ALA A 81 3.03 -30.64 0.43
N ILE A 82 3.48 -30.63 -0.83
CA ILE A 82 3.68 -31.84 -1.64
C ILE A 82 4.64 -32.80 -0.95
N THR A 83 5.80 -32.33 -0.51
CA THR A 83 6.81 -33.16 0.16
C THR A 83 6.33 -33.75 1.49
N THR A 84 5.69 -32.91 2.32
CA THR A 84 5.22 -33.30 3.66
C THR A 84 4.03 -34.26 3.58
N LEU A 85 3.06 -34.00 2.70
CA LEU A 85 1.89 -34.86 2.55
C LEU A 85 2.19 -36.15 1.82
N GLY A 86 3.18 -36.14 0.90
CA GLY A 86 3.56 -37.29 0.11
C GLY A 86 4.37 -38.34 0.85
N ASN A 87 5.07 -38.01 1.96
CA ASN A 87 5.92 -38.92 2.70
C ASN A 87 6.89 -39.73 1.82
N GLY A 88 7.49 -39.09 0.80
CA GLY A 88 8.41 -39.72 -0.16
C GLY A 88 7.82 -39.98 -1.56
N ASP A 89 6.51 -40.04 -1.70
CA ASP A 89 5.84 -40.07 -3.00
C ASP A 89 5.38 -38.65 -3.40
N MET A 90 6.10 -38.04 -4.34
CA MET A 90 5.83 -36.70 -4.82
C MET A 90 4.49 -36.61 -5.57
N TYR A 91 4.11 -37.65 -6.32
CA TYR A 91 2.87 -37.61 -7.08
C TYR A 91 1.64 -37.72 -6.17
N GLN A 92 1.67 -38.63 -5.21
CA GLN A 92 0.62 -38.76 -4.21
C GLN A 92 0.53 -37.49 -3.33
N GLY A 93 1.69 -36.91 -2.95
CA GLY A 93 1.76 -35.64 -2.26
C GLY A 93 1.13 -34.49 -3.05
N TYR A 94 1.30 -34.50 -4.37
CA TYR A 94 0.63 -33.51 -5.24
C TYR A 94 -0.91 -33.71 -5.22
N LEU A 95 -1.42 -34.92 -5.27
CA LEU A 95 -2.87 -35.19 -5.21
C LEU A 95 -3.48 -34.73 -3.88
N TYR A 96 -2.81 -34.97 -2.76
CA TYR A 96 -3.22 -34.41 -1.46
C TYR A 96 -3.15 -32.90 -1.42
N THR A 97 -2.15 -32.30 -2.06
CA THR A 97 -2.02 -30.84 -2.14
C THR A 97 -3.10 -30.23 -3.02
N LEU A 98 -3.56 -30.92 -4.08
CA LEU A 98 -4.73 -30.47 -4.85
C LEU A 98 -5.98 -30.37 -3.97
N ALA A 99 -6.21 -31.33 -3.09
CA ALA A 99 -7.31 -31.25 -2.12
C ALA A 99 -7.16 -30.07 -1.16
N ALA A 100 -5.94 -29.79 -0.70
CA ALA A 100 -5.66 -28.60 0.12
C ALA A 100 -5.89 -27.29 -0.65
N ILE A 101 -5.54 -27.24 -1.95
CA ILE A 101 -5.82 -26.10 -2.85
C ILE A 101 -7.34 -25.88 -2.99
N VAL A 102 -8.12 -26.95 -3.20
CA VAL A 102 -9.58 -26.87 -3.29
C VAL A 102 -10.18 -26.25 -2.01
N ILE A 103 -9.80 -26.77 -0.83
CA ILE A 103 -10.30 -26.25 0.44
C ILE A 103 -9.83 -24.80 0.65
N SER A 104 -8.58 -24.48 0.31
CA SER A 104 -8.07 -23.10 0.34
C SER A 104 -8.91 -22.17 -0.55
N GLY A 105 -9.27 -22.63 -1.75
CA GLY A 105 -10.15 -21.88 -2.67
C GLY A 105 -11.54 -21.62 -2.08
N VAL A 106 -12.13 -22.62 -1.39
CA VAL A 106 -13.38 -22.41 -0.65
C VAL A 106 -13.22 -21.38 0.43
N LEU A 107 -12.15 -21.47 1.24
CA LEU A 107 -11.89 -20.49 2.31
C LEU A 107 -11.69 -19.07 1.74
N LEU A 108 -10.93 -18.90 0.65
CA LEU A 108 -10.78 -17.60 -0.02
C LEU A 108 -12.12 -17.04 -0.50
N THR A 109 -13.00 -17.89 -1.05
CA THR A 109 -14.33 -17.50 -1.49
C THR A 109 -15.16 -16.99 -0.31
N VAL A 110 -15.16 -17.74 0.80
CA VAL A 110 -15.85 -17.35 2.05
C VAL A 110 -15.29 -16.03 2.60
N LEU A 111 -13.95 -15.87 2.66
CA LEU A 111 -13.32 -14.62 3.10
C LEU A 111 -13.77 -13.42 2.23
N GLY A 112 -13.92 -13.62 0.93
CA GLY A 112 -14.42 -12.60 0.02
C GLY A 112 -15.90 -12.25 0.25
N PHE A 113 -16.76 -13.22 0.65
CA PHE A 113 -18.15 -12.96 1.03
C PHE A 113 -18.28 -12.26 2.37
N LEU A 114 -17.47 -12.62 3.34
CA LEU A 114 -17.38 -11.97 4.64
C LEU A 114 -16.76 -10.57 4.57
N ARG A 115 -16.38 -10.11 3.38
CA ARG A 115 -15.72 -8.82 3.15
C ARG A 115 -14.38 -8.67 3.89
N LEU A 116 -13.72 -9.78 4.15
CA LEU A 116 -12.43 -9.85 4.83
C LEU A 116 -11.24 -9.66 3.87
N GLY A 117 -11.45 -9.14 2.67
CA GLY A 117 -10.39 -8.73 1.73
C GLY A 117 -9.44 -7.67 2.31
N SER A 118 -9.77 -7.04 3.44
CA SER A 118 -8.88 -6.15 4.18
C SER A 118 -7.92 -6.88 5.15
N LEU A 119 -7.97 -8.21 5.27
CA LEU A 119 -7.06 -8.96 6.15
C LEU A 119 -5.58 -8.70 5.85
N GLY A 120 -5.23 -8.42 4.59
CA GLY A 120 -3.86 -8.02 4.23
C GLY A 120 -3.39 -6.72 4.88
N ASP A 121 -4.30 -5.87 5.36
CA ASP A 121 -3.96 -4.63 6.04
C ASP A 121 -3.52 -4.88 7.51
N PHE A 122 -3.76 -6.08 8.06
CA PHE A 122 -3.31 -6.50 9.38
C PHE A 122 -1.85 -6.97 9.42
N PHE A 123 -1.17 -7.01 8.28
CA PHE A 123 0.22 -7.43 8.24
C PHE A 123 1.13 -6.21 8.09
N PRO A 124 2.18 -6.08 8.92
CA PRO A 124 3.18 -5.03 8.76
C PRO A 124 3.85 -5.13 7.39
N SER A 125 3.96 -4.01 6.68
CA SER A 125 4.57 -3.99 5.33
C SER A 125 5.97 -4.61 5.29
N SER A 126 6.78 -4.36 6.32
CA SER A 126 8.14 -4.90 6.42
C SER A 126 8.18 -6.41 6.68
N ALA A 127 7.23 -6.94 7.46
CA ALA A 127 7.10 -8.39 7.64
C ALA A 127 6.72 -9.07 6.30
N ILE A 128 5.78 -8.50 5.54
CA ILE A 128 5.44 -9.02 4.21
C ILE A 128 6.66 -8.99 3.27
N GLN A 129 7.44 -7.92 3.28
CA GLN A 129 8.63 -7.80 2.44
C GLN A 129 9.72 -8.82 2.84
N GLY A 130 9.90 -9.06 4.15
CA GLY A 130 10.79 -10.09 4.67
C GLY A 130 10.38 -11.50 4.24
N MET A 131 9.07 -11.79 4.29
CA MET A 131 8.49 -13.04 3.79
C MET A 131 8.73 -13.22 2.29
N LEU A 132 8.45 -12.19 1.47
CA LEU A 132 8.66 -12.26 0.03
C LEU A 132 10.14 -12.46 -0.33
N ALA A 133 11.04 -11.82 0.41
CA ALA A 133 12.48 -12.03 0.26
C ALA A 133 12.89 -13.48 0.61
N ALA A 134 12.34 -14.06 1.69
CA ALA A 134 12.59 -15.44 2.07
C ALA A 134 12.12 -16.42 0.99
N ILE A 135 10.92 -16.21 0.43
CA ILE A 135 10.41 -16.97 -0.71
C ILE A 135 11.35 -16.85 -1.91
N GLY A 136 11.79 -15.62 -2.22
CA GLY A 136 12.74 -15.36 -3.30
C GLY A 136 14.05 -16.13 -3.12
N ILE A 137 14.63 -16.12 -1.92
CA ILE A 137 15.83 -16.88 -1.57
C ILE A 137 15.58 -18.38 -1.69
N GLY A 138 14.43 -18.89 -1.24
CA GLY A 138 14.08 -20.30 -1.35
C GLY A 138 13.98 -20.77 -2.81
N ILE A 139 13.33 -19.98 -3.68
CA ILE A 139 13.27 -20.26 -5.12
C ILE A 139 14.68 -20.21 -5.72
N PHE A 140 15.45 -19.18 -5.44
CA PHE A 140 16.82 -19.02 -5.94
C PHE A 140 17.70 -20.20 -5.53
N ALA A 141 17.70 -20.56 -4.26
CA ALA A 141 18.53 -21.62 -3.71
C ALA A 141 18.25 -22.98 -4.39
N LYS A 142 16.99 -23.32 -4.64
CA LYS A 142 16.61 -24.57 -5.30
C LYS A 142 16.88 -24.52 -6.79
N GLN A 143 16.44 -23.46 -7.45
CA GLN A 143 16.43 -23.40 -8.91
C GLN A 143 17.83 -23.19 -9.51
N ILE A 144 18.78 -22.64 -8.77
CA ILE A 144 20.17 -22.50 -9.26
C ILE A 144 20.84 -23.87 -9.47
N HIS A 145 20.52 -24.87 -8.64
CA HIS A 145 21.00 -26.24 -8.83
C HIS A 145 20.36 -26.90 -10.07
N VAL A 146 19.04 -26.69 -10.23
CA VAL A 146 18.33 -27.20 -11.43
C VAL A 146 18.88 -26.52 -12.69
N MET A 147 19.21 -25.23 -12.63
CA MET A 147 19.84 -24.49 -13.72
C MET A 147 21.20 -25.10 -14.12
N PHE A 148 21.97 -25.62 -13.17
CA PHE A 148 23.21 -26.35 -13.42
C PHE A 148 23.00 -27.82 -13.83
N GLY A 149 21.76 -28.26 -14.10
CA GLY A 149 21.43 -29.61 -14.50
C GLY A 149 21.24 -30.60 -13.35
N ASN A 150 21.36 -30.18 -12.09
CA ASN A 150 21.10 -31.04 -10.94
C ASN A 150 19.62 -30.90 -10.48
N ILE A 151 18.75 -31.70 -11.07
CA ILE A 151 17.30 -31.70 -10.75
C ILE A 151 16.98 -32.40 -9.42
N ASP A 152 17.88 -33.23 -8.90
CA ASP A 152 17.68 -34.01 -7.68
C ASP A 152 18.20 -33.26 -6.41
N ALA A 153 18.66 -32.05 -6.52
CA ALA A 153 19.16 -31.28 -5.36
C ALA A 153 18.11 -31.20 -4.24
N LYS A 154 18.47 -31.72 -3.05
CA LYS A 154 17.65 -31.76 -1.83
C LYS A 154 18.41 -31.14 -0.69
N GLY A 155 17.68 -30.61 0.30
CA GLY A 155 18.24 -30.02 1.52
C GLY A 155 17.47 -28.78 1.94
N SER A 156 17.84 -28.24 3.08
CA SER A 156 17.35 -26.94 3.58
C SER A 156 17.79 -25.80 2.67
N ILE A 157 17.11 -24.66 2.75
CA ILE A 157 17.47 -23.45 1.95
C ILE A 157 18.95 -23.08 2.17
N ILE A 158 19.41 -23.19 3.42
CA ILE A 158 20.80 -22.85 3.79
C ILE A 158 21.79 -23.84 3.17
N GLU A 159 21.51 -25.13 3.24
CA GLU A 159 22.36 -26.18 2.63
C GLU A 159 22.45 -26.02 1.10
N LEU A 160 21.32 -25.71 0.46
CA LEU A 160 21.28 -25.44 -0.99
C LEU A 160 22.11 -24.20 -1.34
N LEU A 161 22.03 -23.12 -0.57
CA LEU A 161 22.88 -21.92 -0.81
C LEU A 161 24.37 -22.23 -0.64
N LEU A 162 24.74 -22.95 0.40
CA LEU A 162 26.14 -23.36 0.65
C LEU A 162 26.62 -24.37 -0.41
N GLY A 163 25.73 -25.12 -1.02
CA GLY A 163 26.02 -26.07 -2.08
C GLY A 163 26.28 -25.45 -3.46
N ILE A 164 26.00 -24.16 -3.67
CA ILE A 164 26.16 -23.51 -4.99
C ILE A 164 27.58 -23.63 -5.56
N PRO A 165 28.67 -23.34 -4.81
CA PRO A 165 30.04 -23.47 -5.33
C PRO A 165 30.33 -24.90 -5.81
N LYS A 166 29.90 -25.92 -5.04
CA LYS A 166 30.03 -27.33 -5.42
C LYS A 166 29.23 -27.64 -6.68
N GLY A 167 28.05 -27.05 -6.85
CA GLY A 167 27.23 -27.18 -8.06
C GLY A 167 27.95 -26.69 -9.33
N ILE A 168 28.65 -25.54 -9.22
CA ILE A 168 29.44 -24.98 -10.32
C ILE A 168 30.61 -25.89 -10.65
N ILE A 169 31.36 -26.38 -9.64
CA ILE A 169 32.51 -27.28 -9.85
C ILE A 169 32.02 -28.59 -10.51
N ASN A 170 30.92 -29.13 -10.05
CA ASN A 170 30.33 -30.35 -10.61
C ASN A 170 29.90 -30.19 -12.07
N LEU A 171 29.35 -29.02 -12.45
CA LEU A 171 28.99 -28.70 -13.84
C LEU A 171 30.24 -28.65 -14.75
N LEU A 172 31.30 -28.01 -14.28
CA LEU A 172 32.53 -27.82 -15.04
C LEU A 172 33.38 -29.12 -15.14
N GLY A 173 33.27 -30.00 -14.15
CA GLY A 173 34.00 -31.26 -14.08
C GLY A 173 33.18 -32.49 -14.51
N THR A 174 31.99 -32.31 -15.09
CA THR A 174 31.15 -33.43 -15.49
C THR A 174 31.55 -34.01 -16.84
N ASP A 175 31.72 -35.33 -16.91
CA ASP A 175 31.89 -36.07 -18.17
C ASP A 175 30.54 -36.34 -18.90
N ASN A 176 29.43 -36.02 -18.24
CA ASN A 176 28.10 -36.18 -18.81
C ASN A 176 27.73 -34.98 -19.71
N SER A 177 27.89 -35.19 -21.03
CA SER A 177 27.57 -34.17 -22.03
C SER A 177 26.16 -33.61 -21.89
N SER A 178 25.17 -34.44 -21.54
CA SER A 178 23.78 -34.00 -21.37
C SER A 178 23.61 -32.99 -20.24
N VAL A 179 24.27 -33.16 -19.10
CA VAL A 179 24.24 -32.23 -17.98
C VAL A 179 24.96 -30.95 -18.34
N LEU A 180 26.12 -31.06 -19.00
CA LEU A 180 26.93 -29.91 -19.43
C LEU A 180 26.15 -29.01 -20.39
N TYR A 181 25.58 -29.56 -21.47
CA TYR A 181 24.80 -28.80 -22.45
C TYR A 181 23.55 -28.18 -21.83
N ALA A 182 22.83 -28.93 -21.00
CA ALA A 182 21.65 -28.43 -20.30
C ALA A 182 21.99 -27.28 -19.34
N GLY A 183 23.09 -27.41 -18.58
CA GLY A 183 23.57 -26.35 -17.68
C GLY A 183 24.05 -25.11 -18.43
N LEU A 184 24.72 -25.26 -19.56
CA LEU A 184 25.12 -24.13 -20.42
C LEU A 184 23.92 -23.36 -20.96
N ILE A 185 22.86 -24.08 -21.41
CA ILE A 185 21.59 -23.44 -21.82
C ILE A 185 20.97 -22.70 -20.64
N GLY A 186 21.01 -23.25 -19.44
CA GLY A 186 20.56 -22.58 -18.23
C GLY A 186 21.31 -21.26 -17.97
N ILE A 187 22.64 -21.30 -18.04
CA ILE A 187 23.48 -20.11 -17.84
C ILE A 187 23.22 -19.06 -18.93
N VAL A 188 23.18 -19.44 -20.20
CA VAL A 188 22.86 -18.52 -21.31
C VAL A 188 21.47 -17.91 -21.14
N SER A 189 20.48 -18.72 -20.69
CA SER A 189 19.14 -18.25 -20.39
C SER A 189 19.12 -17.20 -19.27
N LEU A 190 19.95 -17.39 -18.23
CA LEU A 190 20.10 -16.38 -17.17
C LEU A 190 20.71 -15.07 -17.70
N PHE A 191 21.73 -15.17 -18.56
CA PHE A 191 22.29 -13.99 -19.24
C PHE A 191 21.24 -13.26 -20.08
N ILE A 192 20.41 -13.96 -20.83
CA ILE A 192 19.28 -13.35 -21.56
C ILE A 192 18.38 -12.59 -20.60
N MET A 193 17.98 -13.17 -19.45
CA MET A 193 17.13 -12.49 -18.46
C MET A 193 17.77 -11.23 -17.90
N ILE A 194 19.08 -11.25 -17.61
CA ILE A 194 19.81 -10.11 -17.03
C ILE A 194 19.97 -8.96 -18.05
N PHE A 195 20.40 -9.30 -19.27
CA PHE A 195 20.76 -8.29 -20.26
C PHE A 195 19.61 -7.81 -21.12
N TYR A 196 18.50 -8.55 -21.19
CA TYR A 196 17.32 -8.19 -21.98
C TYR A 196 16.82 -6.75 -21.72
N SER A 197 16.75 -6.34 -20.45
CA SER A 197 16.30 -4.99 -20.07
C SER A 197 17.21 -3.85 -20.54
N LYS A 198 18.48 -4.16 -20.88
CA LYS A 198 19.46 -3.19 -21.39
C LYS A 198 19.36 -2.98 -22.91
N ILE A 199 18.71 -3.90 -23.62
CA ILE A 199 18.52 -3.83 -25.08
C ILE A 199 17.35 -2.87 -25.36
N ARG A 200 17.66 -1.68 -25.92
CA ARG A 200 16.65 -0.64 -26.20
C ARG A 200 15.97 -0.78 -27.58
N ASN A 201 16.14 -1.89 -28.27
CA ASN A 201 15.49 -2.11 -29.57
C ASN A 201 14.02 -2.45 -29.38
N ARG A 202 13.11 -1.64 -29.95
CA ARG A 202 11.65 -1.79 -29.83
C ARG A 202 11.14 -3.14 -30.39
N TYR A 203 11.70 -3.61 -31.48
CA TYR A 203 11.28 -4.87 -32.12
C TYR A 203 11.71 -6.06 -31.27
N PHE A 204 12.89 -6.02 -30.68
CA PHE A 204 13.37 -7.06 -29.78
C PHE A 204 12.52 -7.17 -28.49
N GLN A 205 12.06 -6.03 -27.99
CA GLN A 205 11.24 -5.96 -26.78
C GLN A 205 9.77 -6.36 -26.99
N LEU A 206 9.32 -6.58 -28.22
CA LEU A 206 8.00 -7.13 -28.51
C LEU A 206 7.85 -8.59 -28.01
N ILE A 207 8.94 -9.36 -28.07
CA ILE A 207 9.00 -10.73 -27.55
C ILE A 207 9.64 -10.69 -26.17
N PRO A 208 8.94 -11.09 -25.10
CA PRO A 208 9.47 -11.06 -23.74
C PRO A 208 10.69 -11.97 -23.56
N ALA A 209 11.59 -11.64 -22.62
CA ALA A 209 12.79 -12.42 -22.33
C ALA A 209 12.54 -13.92 -22.13
N PRO A 210 11.52 -14.37 -21.35
CA PRO A 210 11.24 -15.79 -21.22
C PRO A 210 10.93 -16.52 -22.56
N MET A 211 10.31 -15.80 -23.50
CA MET A 211 10.01 -16.39 -24.81
C MET A 211 11.25 -16.52 -25.69
N TRP A 212 12.22 -15.59 -25.61
CA TRP A 212 13.51 -15.74 -26.28
C TRP A 212 14.26 -16.98 -25.79
N ILE A 213 14.13 -17.32 -24.49
CA ILE A 213 14.71 -18.54 -23.93
C ILE A 213 14.05 -19.78 -24.53
N VAL A 214 12.72 -19.78 -24.69
CA VAL A 214 11.99 -20.87 -25.35
C VAL A 214 12.44 -21.02 -26.80
N VAL A 215 12.51 -19.92 -27.56
CA VAL A 215 12.96 -19.91 -28.97
C VAL A 215 14.38 -20.44 -29.10
N LEU A 216 15.29 -20.02 -28.22
CA LEU A 216 16.67 -20.52 -28.19
C LEU A 216 16.69 -22.03 -27.92
N SER A 217 15.96 -22.51 -26.93
CA SER A 217 15.93 -23.92 -26.51
C SER A 217 15.40 -24.80 -27.61
N VAL A 218 14.26 -24.44 -28.21
CA VAL A 218 13.64 -25.19 -29.33
C VAL A 218 14.49 -25.09 -30.60
N GLY A 219 15.05 -23.91 -30.86
CA GLY A 219 15.97 -23.69 -32.00
C GLY A 219 17.21 -24.56 -31.92
N LEU A 220 17.81 -24.70 -30.72
CA LEU A 220 18.94 -25.61 -30.50
C LEU A 220 18.55 -27.09 -30.72
N TYR A 221 17.36 -27.50 -30.29
CA TYR A 221 16.86 -28.86 -30.57
C TYR A 221 16.85 -29.12 -32.07
N TYR A 222 16.23 -28.23 -32.87
CA TYR A 222 16.16 -28.40 -34.31
C TYR A 222 17.52 -28.28 -35.01
N TYR A 223 18.45 -27.49 -34.47
CA TYR A 223 19.81 -27.45 -34.98
C TYR A 223 20.46 -28.86 -34.92
N PHE A 224 20.33 -29.54 -33.79
CA PHE A 224 20.88 -30.89 -33.65
C PHE A 224 20.06 -31.95 -34.42
N ASP A 225 18.75 -31.80 -34.57
CA ASP A 225 17.88 -32.74 -35.24
C ASP A 225 18.01 -32.67 -36.77
N ILE A 226 18.23 -31.50 -37.38
CA ILE A 226 18.19 -31.28 -38.82
C ILE A 226 19.59 -31.04 -39.41
N ILE A 227 20.43 -30.25 -38.71
CA ILE A 227 21.70 -29.77 -39.27
C ILE A 227 22.90 -30.56 -38.77
N SER A 228 22.91 -30.94 -37.50
CA SER A 228 24.02 -31.66 -36.89
C SER A 228 24.00 -33.16 -37.23
N THR A 229 25.17 -33.74 -37.40
CA THR A 229 25.32 -35.23 -37.53
C THR A 229 25.24 -35.94 -36.19
N THR A 230 25.30 -35.23 -35.09
CA THR A 230 25.22 -35.77 -33.73
C THR A 230 23.80 -35.62 -33.19
N PRO A 231 23.24 -36.64 -32.48
CA PRO A 231 21.92 -36.53 -31.89
C PRO A 231 21.87 -35.44 -30.81
N TYR A 232 20.65 -34.92 -30.50
CA TYR A 232 20.45 -33.92 -29.47
C TYR A 232 21.04 -34.42 -28.13
N PRO A 233 21.99 -33.68 -27.53
CA PRO A 233 22.79 -34.23 -26.44
C PRO A 233 22.05 -34.24 -25.08
N ILE A 234 20.86 -33.61 -24.96
CA ILE A 234 20.14 -33.52 -23.71
C ILE A 234 19.18 -34.69 -23.52
N HIS A 235 19.37 -35.43 -22.42
CA HIS A 235 18.54 -36.57 -22.07
C HIS A 235 17.12 -36.16 -21.68
N ASN A 236 16.10 -36.96 -21.99
CA ASN A 236 14.68 -36.72 -21.74
C ASN A 236 14.36 -36.35 -20.29
N ARG A 237 15.13 -36.85 -19.30
CA ARG A 237 14.98 -36.51 -17.89
C ARG A 237 15.19 -35.00 -17.58
N LEU A 238 16.00 -34.33 -18.41
CA LEU A 238 16.29 -32.88 -18.28
C LEU A 238 15.38 -32.03 -19.16
N LEU A 239 14.42 -32.62 -19.87
CA LEU A 239 13.41 -31.96 -20.67
C LEU A 239 12.07 -31.88 -19.94
N ILE A 240 11.19 -30.99 -20.40
CA ILE A 240 9.83 -30.86 -19.85
C ILE A 240 9.04 -32.14 -20.19
N SER A 241 8.50 -32.78 -19.17
CA SER A 241 7.57 -33.91 -19.32
C SER A 241 6.12 -33.41 -19.37
N LEU A 242 5.48 -33.54 -20.53
CA LEU A 242 4.05 -33.30 -20.70
C LEU A 242 3.35 -34.59 -21.13
N PRO A 243 2.13 -34.86 -20.63
CA PRO A 243 1.34 -36.03 -21.07
C PRO A 243 1.05 -35.96 -22.57
N ASP A 244 0.91 -37.10 -23.23
CA ASP A 244 0.57 -37.14 -24.66
C ASP A 244 -0.85 -36.66 -24.91
N ASP A 245 -1.75 -36.98 -24.03
CA ASP A 245 -3.13 -36.53 -24.04
C ASP A 245 -3.39 -35.64 -22.82
N ILE A 246 -3.30 -34.34 -23.04
CA ILE A 246 -3.41 -33.32 -22.01
C ILE A 246 -4.87 -33.14 -21.56
N LEU A 247 -5.85 -33.44 -22.40
CA LEU A 247 -7.27 -33.19 -22.17
C LEU A 247 -8.00 -34.34 -21.46
N SER A 248 -7.45 -35.57 -21.52
CA SER A 248 -8.09 -36.77 -20.96
C SER A 248 -7.60 -37.18 -19.57
N ASN A 249 -6.41 -36.71 -19.14
CA ASN A 249 -5.78 -37.14 -17.88
C ASN A 249 -5.60 -36.00 -16.88
N PHE A 250 -6.72 -35.44 -16.39
CA PHE A 250 -6.67 -34.50 -15.27
C PHE A 250 -6.38 -35.21 -13.94
N ALA A 251 -5.42 -34.73 -13.20
CA ALA A 251 -5.17 -35.23 -11.84
C ALA A 251 -6.33 -34.82 -10.93
N VAL A 252 -6.88 -35.78 -10.20
CA VAL A 252 -8.02 -35.56 -9.31
C VAL A 252 -7.51 -35.40 -7.88
N PRO A 253 -8.02 -34.40 -7.10
CA PRO A 253 -7.63 -34.20 -5.72
C PRO A 253 -7.99 -35.40 -4.83
N ASP A 254 -7.04 -35.80 -3.97
CA ASP A 254 -7.25 -36.85 -2.98
C ASP A 254 -7.43 -36.25 -1.59
N PHE A 255 -8.60 -36.44 -0.98
CA PHE A 255 -8.98 -35.94 0.34
C PHE A 255 -8.62 -36.89 1.50
N GLY A 256 -7.91 -37.98 1.26
CA GLY A 256 -7.60 -39.01 2.27
C GLY A 256 -6.83 -38.52 3.50
N LYS A 257 -6.18 -37.36 3.41
CA LYS A 257 -5.44 -36.77 4.54
C LYS A 257 -6.11 -35.55 5.18
N ILE A 258 -7.38 -35.28 4.95
CA ILE A 258 -8.08 -34.06 5.40
C ILE A 258 -8.02 -33.83 6.91
N SER A 259 -7.99 -34.89 7.72
CA SER A 259 -7.92 -34.84 9.17
C SER A 259 -6.48 -34.68 9.73
N HIS A 260 -5.46 -34.78 8.90
CA HIS A 260 -4.07 -34.67 9.36
C HIS A 260 -3.70 -33.20 9.62
N ILE A 261 -2.94 -32.94 10.69
CA ILE A 261 -2.48 -31.60 11.03
C ILE A 261 -1.61 -30.97 9.94
N SER A 262 -0.81 -31.77 9.23
CA SER A 262 0.01 -31.32 8.10
C SER A 262 -0.87 -30.85 6.93
N PHE A 263 -2.02 -31.47 6.69
CA PHE A 263 -2.98 -31.04 5.69
C PHE A 263 -3.62 -29.71 6.07
N ILE A 264 -4.06 -29.56 7.33
CA ILE A 264 -4.61 -28.30 7.85
C ILE A 264 -3.60 -27.17 7.75
N ASN A 265 -2.33 -27.43 8.12
CA ASN A 265 -1.26 -26.46 7.97
C ASN A 265 -1.03 -26.06 6.50
N ALA A 266 -1.09 -26.99 5.56
CA ALA A 266 -1.00 -26.70 4.14
C ALA A 266 -2.16 -25.80 3.67
N VAL A 267 -3.41 -26.14 4.04
CA VAL A 267 -4.60 -25.32 3.71
C VAL A 267 -4.46 -23.89 4.24
N VAL A 268 -4.09 -23.74 5.52
CA VAL A 268 -3.93 -22.41 6.15
C VAL A 268 -2.81 -21.63 5.46
N SER A 269 -1.67 -22.27 5.19
CA SER A 269 -0.51 -21.62 4.52
C SER A 269 -0.88 -21.14 3.12
N ILE A 270 -1.50 -22.00 2.31
CA ILE A 270 -1.90 -21.68 0.94
C ILE A 270 -2.92 -20.54 0.96
N THR A 271 -3.94 -20.62 1.81
CA THR A 271 -4.99 -19.58 1.93
C THR A 271 -4.40 -18.22 2.30
N LEU A 272 -3.56 -18.20 3.33
CA LEU A 272 -2.97 -16.97 3.86
C LEU A 272 -2.08 -16.30 2.81
N ILE A 273 -1.22 -17.05 2.15
CA ILE A 273 -0.30 -16.49 1.16
C ILE A 273 -0.99 -16.10 -0.12
N ALA A 274 -1.91 -16.94 -0.62
CA ALA A 274 -2.72 -16.59 -1.78
C ALA A 274 -3.52 -15.30 -1.56
N SER A 275 -4.07 -15.10 -0.36
CA SER A 275 -4.78 -13.86 -0.01
C SER A 275 -3.84 -12.65 0.02
N ILE A 276 -2.69 -12.75 0.71
CA ILE A 276 -1.72 -11.64 0.81
C ILE A 276 -1.15 -11.29 -0.56
N GLU A 277 -0.66 -12.29 -1.32
CA GLU A 277 -0.08 -12.07 -2.66
C GLU A 277 -1.08 -11.41 -3.60
N SER A 278 -2.33 -11.89 -3.61
CA SER A 278 -3.39 -11.31 -4.44
C SER A 278 -3.73 -9.88 -4.04
N LEU A 279 -3.87 -9.59 -2.74
CA LEU A 279 -4.17 -8.26 -2.22
C LEU A 279 -3.10 -7.24 -2.60
N LEU A 280 -1.83 -7.59 -2.39
CA LEU A 280 -0.70 -6.72 -2.72
C LEU A 280 -0.61 -6.51 -4.23
N SER A 281 -0.83 -7.57 -5.01
CA SER A 281 -0.82 -7.51 -6.47
C SER A 281 -1.94 -6.61 -7.00
N ILE A 282 -3.17 -6.76 -6.52
CA ILE A 282 -4.31 -5.93 -6.92
C ILE A 282 -4.02 -4.45 -6.62
N LYS A 283 -3.59 -4.12 -5.39
CA LYS A 283 -3.25 -2.75 -5.00
C LYS A 283 -2.13 -2.14 -5.85
N ALA A 284 -1.10 -2.95 -6.17
CA ALA A 284 0.01 -2.50 -7.01
C ALA A 284 -0.44 -2.26 -8.46
N VAL A 285 -1.29 -3.13 -9.00
CA VAL A 285 -1.81 -3.03 -10.37
C VAL A 285 -2.80 -1.87 -10.52
N ASP A 286 -3.60 -1.56 -9.50
CA ASP A 286 -4.47 -0.38 -9.49
C ASP A 286 -3.66 0.92 -9.65
N LYS A 287 -2.42 0.97 -9.12
CA LYS A 287 -1.50 2.11 -9.34
C LYS A 287 -1.02 2.22 -10.78
N LEU A 288 -0.91 1.08 -11.47
CA LEU A 288 -0.46 1.00 -12.86
C LEU A 288 -1.59 1.24 -13.86
N ASP A 289 -2.86 1.09 -13.48
CA ASP A 289 -4.01 1.27 -14.39
C ASP A 289 -4.00 2.69 -14.99
N PRO A 290 -3.89 2.83 -16.33
CA PRO A 290 -3.91 4.14 -16.98
C PRO A 290 -5.16 4.96 -16.67
N LEU A 291 -6.30 4.28 -16.47
CA LEU A 291 -7.59 4.91 -16.11
C LEU A 291 -7.76 5.08 -14.60
N LYS A 292 -6.74 4.68 -13.80
CA LYS A 292 -6.70 4.89 -12.34
C LYS A 292 -7.93 4.37 -11.59
N ARG A 293 -8.50 3.26 -12.07
CA ARG A 293 -9.70 2.64 -11.49
C ARG A 293 -9.30 1.80 -10.28
N ARG A 294 -10.09 1.90 -9.22
CA ARG A 294 -9.92 1.07 -8.02
C ARG A 294 -10.64 -0.26 -8.19
N SER A 295 -9.98 -1.34 -7.89
CA SER A 295 -10.53 -2.69 -7.92
C SER A 295 -11.42 -2.98 -6.72
N ASN A 296 -12.46 -3.77 -6.93
CA ASN A 296 -13.24 -4.32 -5.82
C ASN A 296 -12.56 -5.59 -5.31
N ILE A 297 -11.74 -5.43 -4.28
CA ILE A 297 -10.89 -6.48 -3.70
C ILE A 297 -11.72 -7.69 -3.26
N ASN A 298 -12.86 -7.48 -2.58
CA ASN A 298 -13.70 -8.59 -2.10
C ASN A 298 -14.29 -9.40 -3.25
N LYS A 299 -14.61 -8.72 -4.36
CA LYS A 299 -15.09 -9.39 -5.57
C LYS A 299 -13.98 -10.19 -6.25
N ASP A 300 -12.75 -9.66 -6.24
CA ASP A 300 -11.58 -10.39 -6.76
C ASP A 300 -11.25 -11.63 -5.92
N ILE A 301 -11.19 -11.49 -4.60
CA ILE A 301 -10.92 -12.63 -3.71
C ILE A 301 -11.95 -13.76 -3.89
N ARG A 302 -13.24 -13.44 -4.05
CA ARG A 302 -14.28 -14.43 -4.39
C ARG A 302 -14.01 -15.13 -5.72
N ALA A 303 -13.68 -14.35 -6.75
CA ALA A 303 -13.40 -14.89 -8.08
C ALA A 303 -12.13 -15.75 -8.09
N LEU A 304 -11.08 -15.32 -7.38
CA LEU A 304 -9.83 -16.08 -7.21
C LEU A 304 -10.06 -17.38 -6.42
N GLY A 305 -10.86 -17.32 -5.35
CA GLY A 305 -11.22 -18.51 -4.59
C GLY A 305 -11.97 -19.54 -5.46
N LEU A 306 -12.98 -19.10 -6.21
CA LEU A 306 -13.72 -19.97 -7.12
C LEU A 306 -12.81 -20.52 -8.23
N ALA A 307 -11.94 -19.68 -8.80
CA ALA A 307 -10.96 -20.12 -9.79
C ALA A 307 -9.99 -21.17 -9.22
N THR A 308 -9.57 -21.01 -7.96
CA THR A 308 -8.69 -21.95 -7.26
C THR A 308 -9.39 -23.29 -7.03
N VAL A 309 -10.68 -23.27 -6.64
CA VAL A 309 -11.48 -24.52 -6.51
C VAL A 309 -11.53 -25.27 -7.84
N ILE A 310 -11.92 -24.58 -8.92
CA ILE A 310 -12.03 -25.19 -10.25
C ILE A 310 -10.65 -25.67 -10.73
N SER A 311 -9.61 -24.87 -10.54
CA SER A 311 -8.24 -25.25 -10.89
C SER A 311 -7.79 -26.52 -10.17
N GLY A 312 -8.01 -26.61 -8.85
CA GLY A 312 -7.64 -27.77 -8.05
C GLY A 312 -8.34 -29.06 -8.48
N PHE A 313 -9.62 -28.99 -8.84
CA PHE A 313 -10.35 -30.13 -9.39
C PHE A 313 -9.88 -30.58 -10.78
N LEU A 314 -9.31 -29.66 -11.56
CA LEU A 314 -8.72 -29.95 -12.87
C LEU A 314 -7.22 -30.31 -12.81
N GLY A 315 -6.67 -30.49 -11.61
CA GLY A 315 -5.23 -30.76 -11.44
C GLY A 315 -4.34 -29.53 -11.56
N GLY A 316 -4.89 -28.34 -11.50
CA GLY A 316 -4.15 -27.08 -11.56
C GLY A 316 -3.71 -26.58 -10.17
N LEU A 317 -2.67 -25.76 -10.15
CA LEU A 317 -2.22 -25.06 -8.96
C LEU A 317 -3.24 -23.99 -8.54
N ASN A 318 -3.03 -23.39 -7.37
CA ASN A 318 -3.87 -22.30 -6.91
C ASN A 318 -3.71 -21.06 -7.78
N VAL A 319 -4.79 -20.26 -7.85
CA VAL A 319 -4.90 -19.06 -8.67
C VAL A 319 -4.77 -17.81 -7.82
N VAL A 320 -3.85 -16.91 -8.21
CA VAL A 320 -3.65 -15.61 -7.60
C VAL A 320 -3.54 -14.50 -8.65
N THR A 321 -3.64 -13.26 -8.24
CA THR A 321 -3.31 -12.11 -9.09
C THR A 321 -1.79 -11.93 -9.14
N VAL A 322 -1.22 -11.76 -10.33
CA VAL A 322 0.24 -11.70 -10.54
C VAL A 322 0.67 -10.31 -11.05
N ILE A 323 1.44 -9.57 -10.25
CA ILE A 323 1.91 -8.19 -10.59
C ILE A 323 2.69 -8.17 -11.90
N ALA A 324 3.66 -9.07 -12.07
CA ALA A 324 4.57 -9.07 -13.23
C ALA A 324 3.79 -9.20 -14.56
N ARG A 325 2.86 -10.15 -14.64
CA ARG A 325 2.01 -10.35 -15.82
C ARG A 325 1.04 -9.19 -16.04
N SER A 326 0.46 -8.66 -14.96
CA SER A 326 -0.44 -7.51 -15.01
C SER A 326 0.28 -6.24 -15.47
N SER A 327 1.52 -6.02 -15.07
CA SER A 327 2.35 -4.90 -15.56
C SER A 327 2.59 -5.00 -17.07
N VAL A 328 2.84 -6.21 -17.58
CA VAL A 328 2.98 -6.44 -19.03
C VAL A 328 1.68 -6.15 -19.76
N ASN A 329 0.53 -6.55 -19.21
CA ASN A 329 -0.78 -6.22 -19.75
C ASN A 329 -0.96 -4.70 -19.90
N VAL A 330 -0.71 -3.95 -18.82
CA VAL A 330 -0.83 -2.48 -18.81
C VAL A 330 0.14 -1.82 -19.79
N ASN A 331 1.40 -2.27 -19.82
CA ASN A 331 2.43 -1.73 -20.73
C ASN A 331 2.08 -1.97 -22.21
N ASN A 332 1.36 -3.04 -22.51
CA ASN A 332 0.85 -3.34 -23.84
C ASN A 332 -0.57 -2.79 -24.08
N LYS A 333 -0.96 -1.76 -23.32
CA LYS A 333 -2.23 -1.03 -23.47
C LYS A 333 -3.49 -1.85 -23.24
N GLY A 334 -3.41 -2.90 -22.41
CA GLY A 334 -4.60 -3.61 -21.92
C GLY A 334 -5.45 -2.69 -21.05
N THR A 335 -6.74 -2.62 -21.33
CA THR A 335 -7.66 -1.64 -20.73
C THR A 335 -8.78 -2.26 -19.90
N ASN A 336 -9.07 -3.55 -20.12
CA ASN A 336 -10.14 -4.23 -19.42
C ASN A 336 -9.87 -5.72 -19.23
N ARG A 337 -10.75 -6.43 -18.50
CA ARG A 337 -10.63 -7.84 -18.13
C ARG A 337 -10.54 -8.82 -19.30
N SER A 338 -10.95 -8.39 -20.52
CA SER A 338 -10.87 -9.28 -21.69
C SER A 338 -9.43 -9.65 -22.02
N ALA A 339 -8.44 -8.83 -21.65
CA ALA A 339 -7.03 -9.21 -21.80
C ALA A 339 -6.67 -10.49 -21.02
N ASN A 340 -7.21 -10.67 -19.80
CA ASN A 340 -7.01 -11.88 -19.01
C ASN A 340 -7.73 -13.10 -19.62
N PHE A 341 -8.90 -12.90 -20.26
CA PHE A 341 -9.58 -13.93 -21.02
C PHE A 341 -8.77 -14.35 -22.27
N PHE A 342 -8.30 -13.39 -23.07
CA PHE A 342 -7.48 -13.67 -24.25
C PHE A 342 -6.15 -14.34 -23.88
N HIS A 343 -5.55 -13.93 -22.78
CA HIS A 343 -4.37 -14.61 -22.23
C HIS A 343 -4.64 -16.11 -22.00
N ALA A 344 -5.76 -16.47 -21.38
CA ALA A 344 -6.15 -17.86 -21.18
C ALA A 344 -6.43 -18.59 -22.51
N ALA A 345 -7.13 -17.93 -23.44
CA ALA A 345 -7.41 -18.50 -24.76
C ALA A 345 -6.13 -18.79 -25.54
N PHE A 346 -5.14 -17.88 -25.53
CA PHE A 346 -3.85 -18.15 -26.18
C PHE A 346 -3.06 -19.27 -25.48
N LEU A 347 -3.13 -19.38 -24.15
CA LEU A 347 -2.51 -20.52 -23.46
C LEU A 347 -3.13 -21.86 -23.88
N ILE A 348 -4.46 -21.94 -24.06
CA ILE A 348 -5.13 -23.13 -24.58
C ILE A 348 -4.59 -23.44 -25.98
N ILE A 349 -4.53 -22.43 -26.87
CA ILE A 349 -4.00 -22.60 -28.23
C ILE A 349 -2.56 -23.11 -28.21
N PHE A 350 -1.70 -22.52 -27.36
CA PHE A 350 -0.30 -22.93 -27.27
C PHE A 350 -0.14 -24.38 -26.77
N ILE A 351 -0.92 -24.78 -25.77
CA ILE A 351 -0.85 -26.15 -25.24
C ILE A 351 -1.38 -27.16 -26.27
N VAL A 352 -2.46 -26.85 -26.98
CA VAL A 352 -3.05 -27.79 -27.97
C VAL A 352 -2.16 -27.90 -29.21
N LEU A 353 -1.62 -26.78 -29.71
CA LEU A 353 -0.88 -26.78 -30.97
C LEU A 353 0.63 -27.03 -30.80
N PHE A 354 1.23 -26.66 -29.70
CA PHE A 354 2.68 -26.63 -29.50
C PHE A 354 3.16 -27.53 -28.34
N ALA A 355 2.36 -28.46 -27.84
CA ALA A 355 2.77 -29.39 -26.78
C ALA A 355 4.05 -30.15 -27.13
N GLY A 356 4.19 -30.61 -28.37
CA GLY A 356 5.41 -31.27 -28.88
C GLY A 356 6.65 -30.39 -28.78
N GLU A 357 6.51 -29.08 -29.08
CA GLU A 357 7.62 -28.13 -29.02
C GLU A 357 8.01 -27.80 -27.56
N LEU A 358 7.02 -27.73 -26.66
CA LEU A 358 7.27 -27.47 -25.25
C LEU A 358 8.05 -28.58 -24.57
N ARG A 359 7.92 -29.86 -25.02
CA ARG A 359 8.70 -31.00 -24.54
C ARG A 359 10.19 -30.91 -24.88
N LYS A 360 10.56 -30.11 -25.87
CA LYS A 360 11.95 -29.88 -26.28
C LYS A 360 12.70 -28.87 -25.40
N ILE A 361 12.01 -28.19 -24.48
CA ILE A 361 12.60 -27.17 -23.61
C ILE A 361 13.32 -27.86 -22.44
N PRO A 362 14.62 -27.57 -22.19
CA PRO A 362 15.33 -28.09 -21.03
C PRO A 362 14.84 -27.43 -19.72
N LEU A 363 14.73 -28.24 -18.66
CA LEU A 363 14.42 -27.79 -17.30
C LEU A 363 15.37 -26.66 -16.81
N PRO A 364 16.69 -26.71 -17.05
CA PRO A 364 17.61 -25.63 -16.71
C PRO A 364 17.28 -24.26 -17.31
N ALA A 365 16.69 -24.23 -18.51
CA ALA A 365 16.26 -22.98 -19.14
C ALA A 365 15.10 -22.33 -18.37
N LEU A 366 14.11 -23.12 -17.92
CA LEU A 366 13.03 -22.61 -17.06
C LEU A 366 13.53 -22.23 -15.66
N ALA A 367 14.46 -23.02 -15.12
CA ALA A 367 15.07 -22.75 -13.83
C ALA A 367 15.80 -21.40 -13.83
N ALA A 368 16.47 -21.02 -14.91
CA ALA A 368 17.13 -19.71 -15.05
C ALA A 368 16.14 -18.54 -14.93
N ILE A 369 14.92 -18.67 -15.49
CA ILE A 369 13.85 -17.67 -15.36
C ILE A 369 13.45 -17.52 -13.88
N LEU A 370 13.36 -18.63 -13.16
CA LEU A 370 12.98 -18.65 -11.75
C LEU A 370 14.10 -18.15 -10.83
N VAL A 371 15.37 -18.46 -11.14
CA VAL A 371 16.56 -17.91 -10.46
C VAL A 371 16.54 -16.38 -10.53
N PHE A 372 16.31 -15.81 -11.70
CA PHE A 372 16.20 -14.37 -11.89
C PHE A 372 15.00 -13.77 -11.12
N THR A 373 13.87 -14.46 -11.11
CA THR A 373 12.67 -14.03 -10.37
C THR A 373 12.90 -14.07 -8.85
N GLY A 374 13.53 -15.13 -8.34
CA GLY A 374 13.90 -15.27 -6.94
C GLY A 374 14.86 -14.17 -6.49
N TYR A 375 15.89 -13.89 -7.29
CA TYR A 375 16.81 -12.77 -7.05
C TYR A 375 16.07 -11.42 -6.98
N LYS A 376 15.13 -11.15 -7.88
CA LYS A 376 14.36 -9.90 -7.86
C LYS A 376 13.53 -9.73 -6.59
N LEU A 377 12.94 -10.79 -6.05
CA LEU A 377 12.18 -10.75 -4.81
C LEU A 377 13.06 -10.42 -3.59
N ALA A 378 14.30 -10.96 -3.56
CA ALA A 378 15.26 -10.77 -2.48
C ALA A 378 16.37 -9.76 -2.82
N SER A 379 16.14 -8.86 -3.78
CA SER A 379 17.19 -7.97 -4.27
C SER A 379 17.73 -7.05 -3.17
N PRO A 380 19.05 -6.74 -3.17
CA PRO A 380 19.65 -5.80 -2.23
C PRO A 380 19.00 -4.41 -2.25
N GLU A 381 18.46 -4.01 -3.40
CA GLU A 381 17.73 -2.75 -3.55
C GLU A 381 16.45 -2.72 -2.70
N ASN A 382 15.71 -3.84 -2.63
CA ASN A 382 14.53 -3.96 -1.78
C ASN A 382 14.90 -3.88 -0.29
N ILE A 383 15.99 -4.53 0.12
CA ILE A 383 16.50 -4.45 1.49
C ILE A 383 16.91 -3.02 1.84
N LYS A 384 17.61 -2.33 0.92
CA LYS A 384 17.99 -0.92 1.08
C LYS A 384 16.77 -0.01 1.25
N LYS A 385 15.71 -0.23 0.48
CA LYS A 385 14.45 0.52 0.60
C LYS A 385 13.83 0.35 1.99
N VAL A 386 13.81 -0.86 2.54
CA VAL A 386 13.32 -1.12 3.90
C VAL A 386 14.18 -0.39 4.94
N PHE A 387 15.51 -0.46 4.81
CA PHE A 387 16.43 0.24 5.70
C PHE A 387 16.25 1.77 5.68
N GLN A 388 16.00 2.35 4.51
CA GLN A 388 15.76 3.79 4.37
C GLN A 388 14.49 4.25 5.09
N VAL A 389 13.50 3.37 5.26
CA VAL A 389 12.26 3.67 6.00
C VAL A 389 12.54 3.79 7.50
N GLY A 390 13.38 2.90 8.07
CA GLY A 390 13.76 2.92 9.47
C GLY A 390 14.47 1.65 9.88
N THR A 391 15.33 1.76 10.90
CA THR A 391 16.08 0.62 11.46
C THR A 391 15.14 -0.42 12.09
N GLU A 392 14.05 0.02 12.71
CA GLU A 392 13.02 -0.87 13.26
C GLU A 392 12.35 -1.70 12.15
N GLN A 393 12.13 -1.11 10.95
CA GLN A 393 11.57 -1.81 9.81
C GLN A 393 12.54 -2.87 9.28
N LEU A 394 13.83 -2.57 9.25
CA LEU A 394 14.87 -3.54 8.89
C LEU A 394 14.91 -4.71 9.88
N ILE A 395 14.79 -4.46 11.18
CA ILE A 395 14.77 -5.52 12.21
C ILE A 395 13.57 -6.44 11.98
N ILE A 396 12.38 -5.90 11.78
CA ILE A 396 11.15 -6.67 11.49
C ILE A 396 11.34 -7.50 10.23
N PHE A 397 11.87 -6.90 9.17
CA PHE A 397 12.19 -7.58 7.91
C PHE A 397 13.13 -8.75 8.13
N LEU A 398 14.26 -8.53 8.81
CA LEU A 398 15.29 -9.58 9.06
C LEU A 398 14.76 -10.70 9.96
N VAL A 399 14.03 -10.39 11.02
CA VAL A 399 13.39 -11.40 11.88
C VAL A 399 12.45 -12.27 11.06
N THR A 400 11.60 -11.66 10.24
CA THR A 400 10.67 -12.40 9.36
C THR A 400 11.43 -13.26 8.36
N LEU A 401 12.45 -12.69 7.70
CA LEU A 401 13.27 -13.36 6.71
C LEU A 401 13.95 -14.61 7.29
N PHE A 402 14.72 -14.43 8.37
CA PHE A 402 15.49 -15.53 8.95
C PHE A 402 14.60 -16.60 9.57
N THR A 403 13.53 -16.22 10.26
CA THR A 403 12.57 -17.20 10.81
C THR A 403 11.90 -17.99 9.69
N THR A 404 11.52 -17.32 8.58
CA THR A 404 10.92 -18.02 7.43
C THR A 404 11.87 -19.02 6.81
N ILE A 405 13.15 -18.66 6.62
CA ILE A 405 14.16 -19.52 6.02
C ILE A 405 14.48 -20.73 6.93
N SER A 406 14.49 -20.51 8.24
CA SER A 406 14.91 -21.53 9.21
C SER A 406 13.80 -22.50 9.64
N THR A 407 12.52 -22.08 9.54
CA THR A 407 11.39 -22.86 10.05
C THR A 407 10.30 -23.04 8.99
N SER A 408 9.36 -22.10 8.95
CA SER A 408 8.25 -22.11 8.01
C SER A 408 7.76 -20.69 7.74
N LEU A 409 7.01 -20.55 6.68
CA LEU A 409 6.45 -19.26 6.28
C LEU A 409 5.43 -18.71 7.28
N ILE A 410 4.60 -19.57 7.87
CA ILE A 410 3.66 -19.16 8.92
C ILE A 410 4.42 -18.66 10.15
N SER A 411 5.40 -19.42 10.61
CA SER A 411 6.24 -19.02 11.76
C SER A 411 6.95 -17.69 11.50
N GLY A 412 7.45 -17.48 10.27
CA GLY A 412 8.10 -16.23 9.88
C GLY A 412 7.15 -15.03 9.95
N ILE A 413 5.93 -15.15 9.43
CA ILE A 413 4.92 -14.08 9.51
C ILE A 413 4.56 -13.79 10.97
N LEU A 414 4.30 -14.82 11.77
CA LEU A 414 3.99 -14.65 13.20
C LEU A 414 5.14 -13.98 13.95
N ALA A 415 6.38 -14.39 13.69
CA ALA A 415 7.56 -13.74 14.25
C ALA A 415 7.68 -12.27 13.82
N GLY A 416 7.37 -11.95 12.56
CA GLY A 416 7.35 -10.57 12.06
C GLY A 416 6.29 -9.69 12.73
N ILE A 417 5.09 -10.22 12.93
CA ILE A 417 4.01 -9.54 13.67
C ILE A 417 4.44 -9.31 15.13
N LEU A 418 4.96 -10.35 15.78
CA LEU A 418 5.44 -10.26 17.16
C LEU A 418 6.60 -9.27 17.29
N ALA A 419 7.57 -9.30 16.38
CA ALA A 419 8.67 -8.33 16.34
C ALA A 419 8.14 -6.90 16.19
N THR A 420 7.16 -6.68 15.32
CA THR A 420 6.53 -5.35 15.17
C THR A 420 5.85 -4.92 16.47
N PHE A 421 5.12 -5.82 17.12
CA PHE A 421 4.46 -5.54 18.39
C PHE A 421 5.47 -5.17 19.48
N ILE A 422 6.56 -5.96 19.61
CA ILE A 422 7.65 -5.69 20.55
C ILE A 422 8.32 -4.34 20.27
N MET A 423 8.63 -4.05 19.00
CA MET A 423 9.22 -2.76 18.61
C MET A 423 8.32 -1.58 18.95
N HIS A 424 6.99 -1.71 18.75
CA HIS A 424 6.05 -0.65 19.13
C HIS A 424 6.01 -0.43 20.65
N ILE A 425 6.11 -1.49 21.46
CA ILE A 425 6.19 -1.37 22.93
C ILE A 425 7.50 -0.66 23.34
N ILE A 426 8.63 -1.08 22.79
CA ILE A 426 9.95 -0.48 23.10
C ILE A 426 9.94 1.02 22.75
N ILE A 427 9.39 1.38 21.58
CA ILE A 427 9.35 2.76 21.14
C ILE A 427 8.42 3.60 22.03
N ASN A 428 7.24 3.09 22.42
CA ASN A 428 6.24 3.86 23.14
C ASN A 428 6.41 3.87 24.66
N LYS A 429 7.09 2.88 25.21
CA LYS A 429 7.39 2.72 26.67
C LYS A 429 6.14 2.58 27.57
N ASP A 430 4.92 2.71 27.05
CA ASP A 430 3.67 2.54 27.79
C ASP A 430 2.85 1.38 27.20
N PHE A 431 3.04 0.21 27.80
CA PHE A 431 2.40 -1.04 27.35
C PHE A 431 0.88 -1.02 27.55
N LEU A 432 0.41 -0.54 28.70
CA LEU A 432 -1.04 -0.58 29.02
C LEU A 432 -1.83 0.36 28.14
N LEU A 433 -1.31 1.58 27.91
CA LEU A 433 -1.96 2.55 27.03
C LEU A 433 -1.94 2.06 25.58
N PHE A 434 -0.85 1.47 25.13
CA PHE A 434 -0.73 0.87 23.81
C PHE A 434 -1.76 -0.24 23.61
N LEU A 435 -1.85 -1.21 24.53
CA LEU A 435 -2.79 -2.32 24.45
C LEU A 435 -4.26 -1.85 24.46
N LYS A 436 -4.59 -0.88 25.35
CA LYS A 436 -5.94 -0.28 25.41
C LYS A 436 -6.32 0.36 24.06
N ASN A 437 -5.40 1.06 23.40
CA ASN A 437 -5.67 1.73 22.13
C ASN A 437 -5.72 0.77 20.94
N VAL A 438 -5.00 -0.34 20.97
CA VAL A 438 -5.11 -1.42 19.99
C VAL A 438 -6.53 -2.04 20.05
N LEU A 439 -7.02 -2.32 21.26
CA LEU A 439 -8.32 -2.95 21.47
C LEU A 439 -9.51 -1.99 21.26
N LYS A 440 -9.35 -0.71 21.66
CA LYS A 440 -10.38 0.34 21.54
C LYS A 440 -9.80 1.57 20.82
N PRO A 441 -9.58 1.52 19.51
CA PRO A 441 -9.05 2.67 18.77
C PRO A 441 -10.03 3.84 18.79
N ASN A 442 -9.52 5.03 19.09
CA ASN A 442 -10.31 6.25 19.17
C ASN A 442 -10.18 7.04 17.86
N VAL A 443 -11.15 6.85 16.98
CA VAL A 443 -11.24 7.53 15.68
C VAL A 443 -12.62 8.17 15.58
N LEU A 444 -12.66 9.49 15.49
CA LEU A 444 -13.86 10.29 15.33
C LEU A 444 -13.92 10.85 13.90
N MET A 445 -15.10 10.85 13.31
CA MET A 445 -15.36 11.49 12.01
C MET A 445 -16.55 12.42 12.14
N PHE A 446 -16.41 13.64 11.64
CA PHE A 446 -17.48 14.62 11.55
C PHE A 446 -17.35 15.42 10.25
N THR A 447 -18.40 16.13 9.88
CA THR A 447 -18.44 16.96 8.68
C THR A 447 -18.65 18.41 9.11
N GLU A 448 -17.85 19.32 8.56
CA GLU A 448 -17.94 20.76 8.79
C GLU A 448 -17.68 21.48 7.45
N ASP A 449 -18.52 22.42 7.04
CA ASP A 449 -18.41 23.17 5.78
C ASP A 449 -18.18 22.24 4.55
N GLU A 450 -18.98 21.18 4.43
CA GLU A 450 -18.86 20.15 3.36
C GLU A 450 -17.53 19.39 3.31
N LYS A 451 -16.67 19.53 4.33
CA LYS A 451 -15.40 18.83 4.46
C LYS A 451 -15.52 17.74 5.51
N TYR A 452 -14.83 16.64 5.27
CA TYR A 452 -14.74 15.53 6.21
C TYR A 452 -13.49 15.65 7.08
N TYR A 453 -13.69 15.63 8.38
CA TYR A 453 -12.62 15.61 9.39
C TYR A 453 -12.58 14.25 10.05
N VAL A 454 -11.39 13.65 10.10
CA VAL A 454 -11.14 12.39 10.79
C VAL A 454 -10.05 12.61 11.83
N SER A 455 -10.43 12.68 13.11
CA SER A 455 -9.49 12.85 14.22
C SER A 455 -9.12 11.50 14.80
N VAL A 456 -7.80 11.28 14.97
CA VAL A 456 -7.22 10.04 15.53
C VAL A 456 -6.51 10.39 16.83
N LYS A 457 -6.82 9.67 17.93
CA LYS A 457 -6.23 9.92 19.25
C LYS A 457 -5.28 8.79 19.68
N ASN A 458 -4.26 9.15 20.44
CA ASN A 458 -3.25 8.31 21.10
C ASN A 458 -2.35 7.56 20.11
N PHE A 459 -2.72 6.35 19.66
CA PHE A 459 -1.87 5.52 18.81
C PHE A 459 -2.60 5.10 17.54
N SER A 460 -1.89 5.18 16.40
CA SER A 460 -2.34 4.65 15.13
C SER A 460 -1.30 3.68 14.59
N SER A 461 -1.63 2.39 14.56
CA SER A 461 -0.76 1.32 14.10
C SER A 461 -1.51 0.39 13.14
N PHE A 462 -0.77 -0.48 12.45
CA PHE A 462 -1.37 -1.49 11.57
C PHE A 462 -2.45 -2.33 12.29
N LEU A 463 -2.32 -2.58 13.61
CA LEU A 463 -3.26 -3.38 14.39
C LEU A 463 -4.64 -2.73 14.53
N ASN A 464 -4.71 -1.41 14.64
CA ASN A 464 -5.96 -0.67 14.83
C ASN A 464 -6.39 0.14 13.58
N PHE A 465 -5.64 0.03 12.49
CA PHE A 465 -5.86 0.77 11.26
C PHE A 465 -7.24 0.51 10.62
N THR A 466 -7.80 -0.68 10.82
CA THR A 466 -9.11 -1.05 10.23
C THR A 466 -10.23 -0.09 10.61
N LYS A 467 -10.25 0.43 11.84
CA LYS A 467 -11.27 1.41 12.26
C LYS A 467 -11.08 2.75 11.55
N LEU A 468 -9.85 3.22 11.42
CA LEU A 468 -9.52 4.42 10.64
C LEU A 468 -9.92 4.22 9.18
N LYS A 469 -9.52 3.10 8.58
CA LYS A 469 -9.86 2.74 7.21
C LYS A 469 -11.37 2.70 6.96
N SER A 470 -12.14 2.10 7.89
CA SER A 470 -13.59 2.03 7.74
C SER A 470 -14.27 3.41 7.71
N LYS A 471 -13.67 4.42 8.36
CA LYS A 471 -14.12 5.81 8.28
C LYS A 471 -13.68 6.49 6.98
N LEU A 472 -12.44 6.28 6.59
CA LEU A 472 -11.90 6.84 5.33
C LEU A 472 -12.64 6.29 4.09
N ASP A 473 -13.00 5.00 4.08
CA ASP A 473 -13.72 4.37 2.98
C ASP A 473 -15.19 4.87 2.85
N GLN A 474 -15.73 5.56 3.86
CA GLN A 474 -17.05 6.21 3.81
C GLN A 474 -17.01 7.58 3.12
N ILE A 475 -15.82 8.19 2.99
CA ILE A 475 -15.67 9.54 2.41
C ILE A 475 -15.63 9.40 0.88
N PRO A 476 -16.47 10.16 0.14
CA PRO A 476 -16.39 10.19 -1.32
C PRO A 476 -15.04 10.74 -1.78
N GLU A 477 -14.38 10.04 -2.69
CA GLU A 477 -13.00 10.33 -3.11
C GLU A 477 -12.85 11.64 -3.92
N ASN A 478 -13.96 12.29 -4.29
CA ASN A 478 -14.01 13.61 -4.94
C ASN A 478 -14.23 14.77 -3.95
N GLN A 479 -14.35 14.46 -2.66
CA GLN A 479 -14.56 15.45 -1.61
C GLN A 479 -13.24 15.85 -0.92
N GLU A 480 -13.32 16.79 0.02
CA GLU A 480 -12.19 17.19 0.85
C GLU A 480 -12.18 16.42 2.17
N ALA A 481 -11.07 15.73 2.45
CA ALA A 481 -10.84 14.96 3.66
C ALA A 481 -9.60 15.46 4.39
N ILE A 482 -9.76 15.81 5.66
CA ILE A 482 -8.68 16.26 6.55
C ILE A 482 -8.52 15.24 7.67
N ILE A 483 -7.33 14.65 7.75
CA ILE A 483 -7.00 13.62 8.74
C ILE A 483 -6.09 14.22 9.79
N ASP A 484 -6.61 14.32 11.00
CA ASP A 484 -5.95 14.99 12.11
C ASP A 484 -5.32 14.00 13.09
N PHE A 485 -3.98 14.00 13.13
CA PHE A 485 -3.16 13.26 14.09
C PHE A 485 -2.63 14.14 15.23
N SER A 486 -3.17 15.35 15.44
CA SER A 486 -2.68 16.29 16.47
C SER A 486 -2.69 15.68 17.88
N LEU A 487 -3.65 14.80 18.16
CA LEU A 487 -3.80 14.10 19.43
C LEU A 487 -3.19 12.69 19.39
N CYS A 488 -2.43 12.35 18.35
CA CYS A 488 -1.80 11.06 18.20
C CYS A 488 -0.34 11.10 18.64
N GLU A 489 0.02 10.25 19.60
CA GLU A 489 1.38 10.18 20.12
C GLU A 489 2.31 9.35 19.26
N PHE A 490 1.75 8.37 18.53
CA PHE A 490 2.51 7.46 17.69
C PHE A 490 1.70 7.07 16.44
N VAL A 491 2.36 7.16 15.28
CA VAL A 491 1.84 6.70 13.99
C VAL A 491 2.89 5.79 13.35
N ASP A 492 2.52 4.54 13.05
CA ASP A 492 3.45 3.60 12.46
C ASP A 492 3.65 3.79 10.94
N HIS A 493 4.68 3.14 10.41
CA HIS A 493 5.01 3.14 8.99
C HIS A 493 3.83 2.71 8.10
N SER A 494 3.15 1.62 8.46
CA SER A 494 2.06 1.06 7.64
C SER A 494 0.88 2.03 7.52
N VAL A 495 0.57 2.76 8.60
CA VAL A 495 -0.44 3.83 8.58
C VAL A 495 0.01 4.99 7.68
N MET A 496 1.27 5.45 7.80
CA MET A 496 1.80 6.53 6.96
C MET A 496 1.77 6.18 5.47
N GLU A 497 2.13 4.96 5.11
CA GLU A 497 2.05 4.45 3.73
C GLU A 497 0.61 4.46 3.22
N ASN A 498 -0.35 3.97 4.01
CA ASN A 498 -1.76 3.97 3.65
C ASN A 498 -2.32 5.39 3.50
N MET A 499 -1.97 6.34 4.38
CA MET A 499 -2.38 7.75 4.24
C MET A 499 -1.92 8.35 2.91
N ASN A 500 -0.70 8.03 2.48
CA ASN A 500 -0.21 8.46 1.18
C ASN A 500 -1.01 7.86 0.01
N GLN A 501 -1.40 6.58 0.11
CA GLN A 501 -2.24 5.92 -0.91
C GLN A 501 -3.63 6.58 -1.01
N TYR A 502 -4.25 6.93 0.13
CA TYR A 502 -5.51 7.68 0.14
C TYR A 502 -5.34 9.06 -0.50
N ALA A 503 -4.30 9.82 -0.14
CA ALA A 503 -4.01 11.12 -0.73
C ALA A 503 -3.86 11.06 -2.26
N GLU A 504 -3.14 10.05 -2.78
CA GLU A 504 -3.03 9.83 -4.22
C GLU A 504 -4.38 9.49 -4.87
N THR A 505 -5.22 8.69 -4.21
CA THR A 505 -6.52 8.28 -4.72
C THR A 505 -7.47 9.46 -4.81
N PHE A 506 -7.58 10.27 -3.74
CA PHE A 506 -8.40 11.50 -3.71
C PHE A 506 -7.94 12.50 -4.76
N SER A 507 -6.64 12.79 -4.83
CA SER A 507 -6.08 13.71 -5.83
C SER A 507 -6.40 13.28 -7.27
N ARG A 508 -6.39 11.97 -7.54
CA ARG A 508 -6.70 11.41 -8.87
C ARG A 508 -8.17 11.58 -9.27
N LYS A 509 -9.08 11.64 -8.30
CA LYS A 509 -10.53 11.80 -8.52
C LYS A 509 -11.03 13.24 -8.35
N GLY A 510 -10.11 14.18 -8.21
CA GLY A 510 -10.42 15.60 -8.08
C GLY A 510 -10.76 16.04 -6.66
N GLY A 511 -10.66 15.14 -5.67
CA GLY A 511 -10.78 15.46 -4.25
C GLY A 511 -9.47 15.97 -3.65
N HIS A 512 -9.55 16.36 -2.39
CA HIS A 512 -8.40 16.81 -1.61
C HIS A 512 -8.26 15.96 -0.35
N PHE A 513 -7.06 15.46 -0.07
CA PHE A 513 -6.77 14.67 1.13
C PHE A 513 -5.53 15.24 1.81
N GLU A 514 -5.70 15.73 3.01
CA GLU A 514 -4.63 16.35 3.78
C GLU A 514 -4.46 15.67 5.13
N VAL A 515 -3.19 15.47 5.53
CA VAL A 515 -2.82 14.95 6.85
C VAL A 515 -2.20 16.08 7.64
N ILE A 516 -2.79 16.39 8.80
CA ILE A 516 -2.35 17.45 9.71
C ILE A 516 -1.94 16.88 11.07
N GLY A 517 -1.27 17.67 11.89
CA GLY A 517 -0.93 17.34 13.27
C GLY A 517 0.34 16.49 13.44
N LEU A 518 1.10 16.25 12.38
CA LEU A 518 2.39 15.51 12.43
C LEU A 518 3.61 16.44 12.57
N ASP A 519 3.42 17.76 12.55
CA ASP A 519 4.51 18.75 12.51
C ASP A 519 5.37 18.74 13.79
N ASP A 520 4.78 18.34 14.91
CA ASP A 520 5.47 18.20 16.21
C ASP A 520 6.02 16.79 16.47
N SER A 521 5.91 15.89 15.52
CA SER A 521 6.37 14.52 15.69
C SER A 521 7.79 14.32 15.18
N LYS A 522 8.61 13.56 15.92
CA LYS A 522 9.93 13.10 15.45
C LYS A 522 9.71 11.97 14.46
N SER A 523 10.34 12.08 13.31
CA SER A 523 10.43 10.98 12.34
C SER A 523 11.48 9.95 12.77
N GLY A 524 11.24 8.67 12.54
CA GLY A 524 12.23 7.61 12.74
C GLY A 524 13.38 7.67 11.71
N SER A 525 13.12 8.25 10.53
CA SER A 525 14.11 8.48 9.47
C SER A 525 13.64 9.64 8.56
N ASP A 526 14.45 10.01 7.57
CA ASP A 526 14.08 11.02 6.56
C ASP A 526 13.07 10.52 5.51
N HIS A 527 12.70 9.24 5.57
CA HIS A 527 11.75 8.67 4.64
C HIS A 527 10.32 9.22 4.88
N PRO A 528 9.54 9.57 3.81
CA PRO A 528 8.19 10.13 3.95
C PRO A 528 7.23 9.25 4.75
N PHE A 529 7.43 7.94 4.73
CA PHE A 529 6.60 6.94 5.42
C PHE A 529 7.22 6.44 6.73
N ALA A 530 8.29 7.06 7.22
CA ALA A 530 8.86 6.70 8.51
C ALA A 530 7.83 6.86 9.63
N LEU A 531 7.97 6.05 10.67
CA LEU A 531 7.14 6.18 11.86
C LEU A 531 7.24 7.60 12.45
N ARG A 532 6.17 8.06 13.09
CA ARG A 532 6.08 9.36 13.73
C ARG A 532 5.78 9.19 15.22
N LYS A 533 6.54 9.88 16.05
CA LYS A 533 6.34 9.90 17.50
C LYS A 533 6.37 11.33 18.02
N THR A 534 5.37 11.71 18.82
CA THR A 534 5.31 13.05 19.43
C THR A 534 6.48 13.24 20.41
N LEU A 535 7.15 14.39 20.34
CA LEU A 535 8.22 14.76 21.24
C LEU A 535 7.63 15.18 22.60
N THR A 536 7.99 14.48 23.66
CA THR A 536 7.79 14.98 25.01
C THR A 536 8.71 16.17 25.26
N SER A 537 8.21 17.23 25.94
CA SER A 537 8.78 18.58 26.03
C SER A 537 10.25 18.72 26.50
N LYS A 538 10.93 17.62 26.83
CA LYS A 538 12.32 17.62 27.31
C LYS A 538 13.39 17.34 26.24
N THR A 539 13.00 17.03 25.01
CA THR A 539 13.96 16.70 23.95
C THR A 539 13.80 17.66 22.76
N THR A 540 14.31 18.86 22.91
CA THR A 540 14.46 19.82 21.80
C THR A 540 15.65 19.40 20.92
N GLN A 541 15.53 18.27 20.19
CA GLN A 541 16.43 18.03 19.07
C GLN A 541 15.87 18.76 17.85
N LYS A 542 16.71 19.54 17.18
CA LYS A 542 16.37 20.23 15.92
C LYS A 542 15.79 19.22 14.94
N GLN A 543 14.54 19.41 14.59
CA GLN A 543 13.93 18.75 13.45
C GLN A 543 14.42 19.49 12.21
N GLU A 544 15.23 18.86 11.37
CA GLU A 544 15.84 19.53 10.19
C GLU A 544 14.99 19.36 8.93
N VAL A 545 14.04 18.43 8.93
CA VAL A 545 13.24 18.08 7.75
C VAL A 545 11.79 18.53 7.89
N LEU A 546 11.33 19.36 6.97
CA LEU A 546 9.94 19.83 6.92
C LEU A 546 8.97 18.71 6.58
N THR A 547 7.80 18.69 7.24
CA THR A 547 6.67 17.81 6.90
C THR A 547 6.06 18.19 5.55
N LYS A 548 5.19 17.33 4.99
CA LYS A 548 4.43 17.67 3.77
C LYS A 548 3.58 18.92 3.95
N ARG A 549 2.91 19.05 5.12
CA ARG A 549 2.11 20.23 5.47
C ARG A 549 2.99 21.47 5.52
N GLN A 550 4.12 21.42 6.22
CA GLN A 550 5.06 22.53 6.33
C GLN A 550 5.59 22.99 4.96
N LYS A 551 5.97 22.06 4.08
CA LYS A 551 6.36 22.39 2.70
C LYS A 551 5.24 23.05 1.90
N SER A 552 3.99 22.67 2.15
CA SER A 552 2.83 23.27 1.50
C SER A 552 2.55 24.68 2.06
N ILE A 553 2.75 24.91 3.37
CA ILE A 553 2.65 26.24 3.99
C ILE A 553 3.78 27.17 3.44
N GLU A 554 5.00 26.64 3.34
CA GLU A 554 6.14 27.35 2.74
C GLU A 554 5.83 27.77 1.29
N LYS A 555 5.20 26.91 0.48
CA LYS A 555 4.76 27.28 -0.86
C LYS A 555 3.74 28.43 -0.84
N ILE A 556 2.76 28.37 0.07
CA ILE A 556 1.78 29.46 0.22
C ILE A 556 2.45 30.76 0.69
N SER A 557 3.47 30.68 1.56
CA SER A 557 4.21 31.88 1.98
C SER A 557 4.85 32.61 0.81
N HIS A 558 5.43 31.86 -0.14
CA HIS A 558 5.97 32.43 -1.38
C HIS A 558 4.87 33.04 -2.27
N GLU A 559 3.71 32.36 -2.41
CA GLU A 559 2.57 32.87 -3.20
C GLU A 559 2.00 34.19 -2.63
N LEU A 560 1.98 34.33 -1.29
CA LEU A 560 1.45 35.50 -0.60
C LEU A 560 2.50 36.58 -0.36
N HIS A 561 3.78 36.30 -0.62
CA HIS A 561 4.93 37.15 -0.24
C HIS A 561 4.99 37.41 1.28
N TRP A 562 4.71 36.36 2.09
CA TRP A 562 4.79 36.38 3.55
C TRP A 562 6.02 35.60 4.03
N ASN A 563 6.53 35.94 5.21
CA ASN A 563 7.59 35.21 5.87
C ASN A 563 7.06 33.95 6.54
N TYR A 564 7.80 32.84 6.48
CA TYR A 564 7.41 31.58 7.10
C TYR A 564 8.49 31.04 8.03
N HIS A 565 8.10 30.64 9.25
CA HIS A 565 8.91 29.93 10.23
C HIS A 565 8.23 28.64 10.65
N ALA A 566 8.80 27.51 10.23
CA ALA A 566 8.22 26.17 10.48
C ALA A 566 8.38 25.70 11.94
N PHE A 567 9.48 26.04 12.57
CA PHE A 567 9.88 25.51 13.87
C PHE A 567 9.39 26.37 15.03
N PRO A 568 9.43 25.82 16.29
CA PRO A 568 9.01 26.57 17.47
C PRO A 568 9.74 27.89 17.66
N VAL A 569 8.96 28.93 17.89
CA VAL A 569 9.47 30.26 18.18
C VAL A 569 8.90 30.76 19.53
N LYS A 570 9.58 31.71 20.17
CA LYS A 570 8.95 32.49 21.26
C LYS A 570 7.72 33.20 20.70
N ALA A 571 6.69 33.35 21.52
CA ALA A 571 5.47 34.01 21.10
C ALA A 571 5.79 35.37 20.39
N PRO A 572 5.48 35.49 19.09
CA PRO A 572 5.78 36.70 18.34
C PRO A 572 4.87 37.89 18.79
N ILE A 573 3.90 37.58 19.66
CA ILE A 573 2.84 38.48 20.11
C ILE A 573 2.59 38.20 21.59
N ASP A 574 2.26 39.22 22.37
CA ASP A 574 1.78 39.00 23.73
C ASP A 574 0.31 38.59 23.72
N LEU A 575 0.10 37.27 23.77
CA LEU A 575 -1.23 36.68 23.77
C LEU A 575 -1.94 36.76 25.14
N THR A 576 -1.25 37.20 26.21
CA THR A 576 -1.83 37.30 27.56
C THR A 576 -2.82 38.47 27.68
N GLU A 577 -2.78 39.41 26.75
CA GLU A 577 -3.73 40.54 26.67
C GLU A 577 -5.15 40.08 26.28
N PHE A 578 -5.29 38.92 25.58
CA PHE A 578 -6.56 38.38 25.13
C PHE A 578 -7.25 37.56 26.21
N GLY A 579 -8.56 37.67 26.30
CA GLY A 579 -9.39 36.98 27.28
C GLY A 579 -9.26 35.47 27.19
N TYR A 580 -9.17 34.96 25.97
CA TYR A 580 -9.03 33.54 25.65
C TYR A 580 -7.84 32.88 26.34
N PHE A 581 -6.72 33.61 26.56
CA PHE A 581 -5.52 33.04 27.17
C PHE A 581 -5.36 33.36 28.67
N LYS A 582 -6.30 34.02 29.31
CA LYS A 582 -6.19 34.34 30.74
C LYS A 582 -6.13 33.11 31.65
N THR A 583 -6.84 32.04 31.27
CA THR A 583 -6.93 30.79 32.04
C THR A 583 -6.20 29.64 31.34
N ARG A 584 -5.58 29.91 30.18
CA ARG A 584 -4.91 28.89 29.34
C ARG A 584 -3.42 29.12 29.29
N LYS A 585 -2.65 28.07 29.55
CA LYS A 585 -1.18 28.13 29.50
C LYS A 585 -0.70 27.80 28.08
N ILE A 586 0.04 28.74 27.48
CA ILE A 586 0.66 28.51 26.18
C ILE A 586 1.89 27.62 26.37
N ASP A 587 1.91 26.48 25.66
CA ASP A 587 3.00 25.52 25.71
C ASP A 587 3.97 25.72 24.55
N LYS A 588 3.47 26.04 23.33
CA LYS A 588 4.29 26.11 22.11
C LYS A 588 3.60 26.87 20.98
N ILE A 589 4.38 27.61 20.17
CA ILE A 589 3.95 28.24 18.93
C ILE A 589 4.89 27.77 17.80
N SER A 590 4.34 27.40 16.64
CA SER A 590 5.09 26.93 15.47
C SER A 590 4.34 27.28 14.17
N ASN A 591 4.91 26.97 13.02
CA ASN A 591 4.31 27.25 11.70
C ASN A 591 3.84 28.69 11.53
N VAL A 592 4.69 29.65 11.91
CA VAL A 592 4.37 31.07 11.88
C VAL A 592 4.48 31.59 10.45
N LEU A 593 3.37 32.07 9.91
CA LEU A 593 3.24 32.71 8.61
C LEU A 593 2.87 34.19 8.81
N SER A 594 3.72 35.15 8.45
CA SER A 594 3.54 36.53 8.82
C SER A 594 3.92 37.53 7.71
N ASN A 595 3.22 38.65 7.73
CA ASN A 595 3.62 39.88 7.05
C ASN A 595 3.72 41.04 8.06
N ALA A 596 3.81 42.26 7.61
CA ALA A 596 3.95 43.46 8.48
C ALA A 596 2.79 43.63 9.50
N SER A 597 1.62 43.05 9.23
CA SER A 597 0.39 43.31 10.00
C SER A 597 -0.37 42.07 10.42
N CYS A 598 -0.29 40.99 9.68
CA CYS A 598 -1.01 39.75 9.94
C CYS A 598 -0.02 38.63 10.27
N THR A 599 -0.35 37.83 11.27
CA THR A 599 0.45 36.68 11.68
C THR A 599 -0.47 35.49 11.93
N ILE A 600 -0.33 34.43 11.14
CA ILE A 600 -1.02 33.14 11.32
C ILE A 600 -0.03 32.19 11.97
N PHE A 601 -0.46 31.45 12.96
CA PHE A 601 0.41 30.52 13.68
C PHE A 601 -0.36 29.33 14.22
N ASP A 602 0.33 28.20 14.31
CA ASP A 602 -0.14 27.05 15.06
C ASP A 602 0.30 27.17 16.52
N ILE A 603 -0.64 27.02 17.44
CA ILE A 603 -0.43 27.14 18.88
C ILE A 603 -0.85 25.85 19.59
N GLN A 604 -0.06 25.44 20.56
CA GLN A 604 -0.41 24.44 21.54
C GLN A 604 -0.55 25.10 22.91
N PHE A 605 -1.66 24.89 23.57
CA PHE A 605 -1.93 25.40 24.91
C PHE A 605 -2.63 24.35 25.77
N SER A 606 -2.58 24.51 27.04
CA SER A 606 -3.22 23.61 28.01
C SER A 606 -4.25 24.34 28.84
N GLU A 607 -5.39 23.68 29.07
CA GLU A 607 -6.52 24.13 29.88
C GLU A 607 -6.79 23.12 30.99
N GLY A 608 -7.27 23.59 32.15
CA GLY A 608 -7.59 22.79 33.32
C GLY A 608 -6.43 22.56 34.28
N GLU A 609 -6.74 22.10 35.50
CA GLU A 609 -5.78 21.87 36.59
C GLU A 609 -5.57 20.39 36.86
N LEU A 610 -4.31 20.01 37.20
CA LEU A 610 -3.79 18.75 37.72
C LEU A 610 -4.33 17.44 37.09
N ILE A 611 -5.58 17.04 37.30
CA ILE A 611 -6.13 15.73 36.88
C ILE A 611 -6.90 15.85 35.56
N ALA A 612 -7.38 17.04 35.19
CA ALA A 612 -8.18 17.32 34.00
C ALA A 612 -7.45 18.22 32.97
N LYS A 613 -6.10 18.22 33.00
CA LYS A 613 -5.32 19.02 32.05
C LYS A 613 -5.50 18.49 30.63
N GLN A 614 -6.11 19.29 29.76
CA GLN A 614 -6.27 18.98 28.34
C GLN A 614 -5.30 19.86 27.52
N SER A 615 -4.58 19.24 26.60
CA SER A 615 -3.75 19.93 25.61
C SER A 615 -4.51 20.09 24.31
N ILE A 616 -4.62 21.33 23.85
CA ILE A 616 -5.34 21.72 22.63
C ILE A 616 -4.32 22.28 21.63
N LYS A 617 -4.45 21.90 20.34
CA LYS A 617 -3.69 22.46 19.24
C LYS A 617 -4.65 23.15 18.28
N ALA A 618 -4.38 24.44 18.00
CA ALA A 618 -5.22 25.26 17.12
C ALA A 618 -4.37 26.12 16.19
N THR A 619 -4.98 26.57 15.10
CA THR A 619 -4.41 27.60 14.23
C THR A 619 -5.15 28.90 14.46
N MET A 620 -4.42 29.98 14.69
CA MET A 620 -4.96 31.32 14.98
C MET A 620 -4.35 32.38 14.05
N LEU A 621 -5.09 33.45 13.84
CA LEU A 621 -4.63 34.63 13.12
C LEU A 621 -4.63 35.84 14.09
N HIS A 622 -3.52 36.52 14.13
CA HIS A 622 -3.41 37.83 14.81
C HIS A 622 -3.24 38.96 13.79
N ILE A 623 -4.00 40.01 13.95
CA ILE A 623 -3.89 41.25 13.15
C ILE A 623 -3.40 42.37 14.07
N LYS A 624 -2.27 42.97 13.74
CA LYS A 624 -1.72 44.12 14.45
C LYS A 624 -2.37 45.42 13.92
N THR A 625 -2.85 46.27 14.81
CA THR A 625 -3.40 47.59 14.48
C THR A 625 -2.46 48.70 14.92
N ALA A 626 -2.50 49.84 14.22
CA ALA A 626 -1.73 51.04 14.57
C ALA A 626 -2.41 51.80 15.71
N GLU A 627 -3.74 51.86 15.68
CA GLU A 627 -4.57 52.56 16.66
C GLU A 627 -5.05 51.59 17.75
N GLU A 628 -5.37 52.15 18.92
CA GLU A 628 -5.94 51.38 20.02
C GLU A 628 -7.41 51.04 19.75
N LEU A 629 -7.70 49.74 19.81
CA LEU A 629 -9.04 49.23 19.62
C LEU A 629 -9.85 49.18 20.91
N PRO A 630 -11.18 49.38 20.87
CA PRO A 630 -12.04 49.03 21.98
C PRO A 630 -11.93 47.53 22.28
N LYS A 631 -11.97 47.17 23.56
CA LYS A 631 -11.95 45.74 23.95
C LYS A 631 -13.33 45.14 23.76
N PHE A 632 -13.44 44.19 22.82
CA PHE A 632 -14.67 43.44 22.55
C PHE A 632 -14.39 41.98 22.22
N THR A 633 -15.42 41.19 22.30
CA THR A 633 -15.46 39.82 21.79
C THR A 633 -16.65 39.70 20.85
N LEU A 634 -16.41 39.14 19.66
CA LEU A 634 -17.42 38.83 18.66
C LEU A 634 -17.50 37.31 18.51
N ASP A 635 -18.66 36.75 18.80
CA ASP A 635 -18.88 35.33 18.77
C ASP A 635 -20.17 34.94 18.00
N LYS A 636 -20.41 33.65 17.74
CA LYS A 636 -21.63 33.18 17.13
C LYS A 636 -22.72 33.13 18.21
N GLU A 637 -23.90 33.62 17.92
CA GLU A 637 -25.03 33.50 18.81
C GLU A 637 -25.31 32.03 19.14
N GLY A 638 -25.49 31.70 20.41
CA GLY A 638 -25.82 30.36 20.91
C GLY A 638 -24.65 29.43 21.25
N PHE A 639 -23.39 29.74 20.94
CA PHE A 639 -22.26 28.81 21.19
C PHE A 639 -21.59 29.06 22.57
N PHE A 640 -21.53 30.29 23.07
CA PHE A 640 -20.90 30.63 24.35
C PHE A 640 -21.79 31.44 25.32
N GLU A 641 -23.07 31.62 25.02
CA GLU A 641 -24.03 32.33 25.93
C GLU A 641 -23.93 31.87 27.40
N TYR A 642 -23.69 30.55 27.62
CA TYR A 642 -23.58 29.98 28.95
C TYR A 642 -22.34 30.41 29.73
N ILE A 643 -21.22 30.69 29.04
CA ILE A 643 -19.93 31.02 29.67
C ILE A 643 -19.84 32.54 29.93
N TYR A 644 -20.31 33.37 29.00
CA TYR A 644 -20.21 34.84 29.09
C TYR A 644 -21.33 35.44 29.95
N HIS A 645 -22.51 34.86 29.97
CA HIS A 645 -23.58 35.28 30.89
C HIS A 645 -23.16 35.11 32.37
N PHE A 646 -22.37 34.10 32.68
CA PHE A 646 -21.79 33.87 34.00
C PHE A 646 -20.71 34.94 34.37
N ALA A 647 -20.09 35.58 33.38
CA ALA A 647 -19.06 36.61 33.55
C ALA A 647 -19.62 38.05 33.59
N GLY A 648 -20.94 38.21 33.49
CA GLY A 648 -21.60 39.51 33.63
C GLY A 648 -21.49 40.45 32.41
N TYR A 649 -21.17 39.93 31.23
CA TYR A 649 -21.17 40.69 29.98
C TYR A 649 -22.52 40.57 29.28
N LYS A 650 -23.12 41.75 28.89
CA LYS A 650 -24.36 41.79 28.09
C LYS A 650 -24.03 41.80 26.62
N ASP A 651 -24.93 41.29 25.82
CA ASP A 651 -24.89 41.42 24.36
C ASP A 651 -25.10 42.89 23.96
N ILE A 652 -24.32 43.36 23.00
CA ILE A 652 -24.40 44.73 22.48
C ILE A 652 -25.15 44.67 21.14
N GLU A 653 -26.40 45.06 21.15
CA GLU A 653 -27.22 45.14 19.95
C GLU A 653 -26.90 46.41 19.13
N ILE A 654 -26.81 46.22 17.80
CA ILE A 654 -26.64 47.32 16.85
C ILE A 654 -27.99 47.55 16.16
N GLU A 655 -28.67 48.64 16.58
CA GLU A 655 -30.07 48.93 16.25
C GLU A 655 -30.36 48.96 14.75
N ASN A 656 -29.41 49.41 13.92
CA ASN A 656 -29.58 49.51 12.46
C ASN A 656 -29.27 48.23 11.71
N HIS A 657 -28.75 47.18 12.37
CA HIS A 657 -28.33 45.91 11.77
C HIS A 657 -28.84 44.69 12.57
N LEU A 658 -30.18 44.54 12.55
CA LEU A 658 -30.87 43.45 13.29
C LEU A 658 -30.43 42.06 12.86
N ASP A 659 -30.05 41.85 11.60
CA ASP A 659 -29.60 40.55 11.10
C ASP A 659 -28.18 40.21 11.58
N PHE A 660 -27.31 41.20 11.73
CA PHE A 660 -26.01 41.04 12.39
C PHE A 660 -26.20 40.68 13.87
N SER A 661 -26.99 41.41 14.61
CA SER A 661 -27.25 41.15 16.03
C SER A 661 -27.91 39.82 16.31
N LYS A 662 -28.69 39.25 15.35
CA LYS A 662 -29.24 37.88 15.44
C LYS A 662 -28.22 36.75 15.12
N ARG A 663 -27.14 37.06 14.44
CA ARG A 663 -26.13 36.08 14.02
C ARG A 663 -24.89 36.08 14.87
N PHE A 664 -24.57 37.24 15.47
CA PHE A 664 -23.35 37.45 16.20
C PHE A 664 -23.65 37.94 17.62
N TYR A 665 -22.96 37.40 18.60
CA TYR A 665 -22.92 37.83 19.96
C TYR A 665 -21.75 38.81 20.14
N LEU A 666 -22.03 40.08 20.36
CA LEU A 666 -21.02 41.14 20.55
C LEU A 666 -21.00 41.59 22.02
N SER A 667 -19.86 41.44 22.69
CA SER A 667 -19.73 41.83 24.10
C SER A 667 -18.47 42.65 24.38
N GLY A 668 -18.54 43.53 25.36
CA GLY A 668 -17.39 44.32 25.82
C GLY A 668 -17.74 45.33 26.88
N LYS A 669 -16.72 46.05 27.40
CA LYS A 669 -16.89 46.94 28.55
C LYS A 669 -17.40 48.35 28.20
N ASN A 670 -17.15 48.85 27.00
CA ASN A 670 -17.51 50.19 26.58
C ASN A 670 -18.37 50.15 25.33
N GLU A 671 -19.67 50.07 25.55
CA GLU A 671 -20.68 49.89 24.50
C GLU A 671 -20.63 51.02 23.44
N GLU A 672 -20.50 52.27 23.84
CA GLU A 672 -20.46 53.41 22.92
C GLU A 672 -19.28 53.33 21.96
N LYS A 673 -18.07 53.12 22.48
CA LYS A 673 -16.86 52.99 21.64
C LYS A 673 -16.90 51.75 20.75
N ILE A 674 -17.58 50.69 21.19
CA ILE A 674 -17.72 49.46 20.38
C ILE A 674 -18.71 49.73 19.24
N LYS A 675 -19.85 50.37 19.51
CA LYS A 675 -20.82 50.76 18.48
C LYS A 675 -20.22 51.72 17.45
N GLU A 676 -19.39 52.65 17.88
CA GLU A 676 -18.65 53.57 16.99
C GLU A 676 -17.64 52.85 16.10
N PHE A 677 -16.98 51.84 16.64
CA PHE A 677 -16.01 51.02 15.90
C PHE A 677 -16.66 50.14 14.84
N PHE A 678 -17.87 49.63 15.08
CA PHE A 678 -18.60 48.75 14.15
C PHE A 678 -19.35 49.62 13.11
N THR A 679 -18.60 50.14 12.13
CA THR A 679 -19.15 50.84 10.97
C THR A 679 -20.00 49.89 10.09
N ASP A 680 -20.89 50.48 9.27
CA ASP A 680 -21.75 49.75 8.34
C ASP A 680 -20.91 48.83 7.40
N ASP A 681 -19.77 49.29 6.91
CA ASP A 681 -18.86 48.53 6.05
C ASP A 681 -18.26 47.31 6.79
N LEU A 682 -17.88 47.52 8.08
CA LEU A 682 -17.32 46.44 8.90
C LEU A 682 -18.39 45.36 9.23
N ILE A 683 -19.60 45.79 9.49
CA ILE A 683 -20.74 44.90 9.75
C ILE A 683 -21.06 44.08 8.50
N LEU A 684 -21.18 44.72 7.34
CA LEU A 684 -21.41 44.06 6.05
C LEU A 684 -20.27 43.10 5.72
N PHE A 685 -19.04 43.44 6.06
CA PHE A 685 -17.90 42.53 5.92
C PHE A 685 -18.11 41.25 6.73
N PHE A 686 -18.50 41.34 8.01
CA PHE A 686 -18.74 40.17 8.86
C PHE A 686 -19.93 39.35 8.37
N GLU A 687 -21.01 39.99 7.95
CA GLU A 687 -22.18 39.30 7.39
C GLU A 687 -21.87 38.52 6.09
N SER A 688 -20.95 39.05 5.29
CA SER A 688 -20.59 38.49 3.98
C SER A 688 -19.49 37.42 4.05
N ASN A 689 -18.79 37.29 5.16
CA ASN A 689 -17.65 36.38 5.29
C ASN A 689 -17.94 35.21 6.21
N LYS A 690 -17.00 34.25 6.22
CA LYS A 690 -17.04 33.11 7.14
C LYS A 690 -16.94 33.62 8.57
N TYR A 691 -17.73 33.01 9.43
CA TYR A 691 -17.74 33.28 10.85
C TYR A 691 -16.44 32.80 11.54
N TYR A 692 -15.92 33.63 12.43
CA TYR A 692 -14.79 33.39 13.33
C TYR A 692 -15.05 33.97 14.72
N HIS A 693 -14.50 33.32 15.76
CA HIS A 693 -14.40 33.98 17.08
C HIS A 693 -13.31 35.04 17.01
N ILE A 694 -13.62 36.27 17.41
CA ILE A 694 -12.71 37.42 17.34
C ILE A 694 -12.66 38.09 18.69
N GLU A 695 -11.43 38.26 19.21
CA GLU A 695 -11.19 39.10 20.39
C GLU A 695 -10.34 40.30 20.02
N ALA A 696 -10.75 41.48 20.51
CA ALA A 696 -9.99 42.72 20.40
C ALA A 696 -9.24 43.04 21.69
N ALA A 697 -7.95 43.32 21.57
CA ALA A 697 -7.12 43.89 22.62
C ALA A 697 -6.60 45.27 22.18
N LYS A 698 -5.87 45.99 23.06
CA LYS A 698 -5.48 47.39 22.79
C LYS A 698 -4.86 47.65 21.41
N LYS A 699 -4.01 46.72 20.89
CA LYS A 699 -3.27 46.91 19.63
C LYS A 699 -3.38 45.76 18.67
N GLY A 700 -4.50 45.04 18.71
CA GLY A 700 -4.66 43.93 17.76
C GLY A 700 -5.94 43.12 17.95
N LEU A 701 -6.21 42.28 16.94
CA LEU A 701 -7.30 41.34 16.92
C LEU A 701 -6.73 39.92 16.91
N LEU A 702 -7.32 39.03 17.72
CA LEU A 702 -7.07 37.58 17.68
C LEU A 702 -8.29 36.90 17.07
N ILE A 703 -8.06 36.15 16.01
CA ILE A 703 -9.09 35.43 15.25
C ILE A 703 -8.89 33.95 15.42
N ILE A 704 -9.91 33.22 15.85
CA ILE A 704 -9.91 31.81 16.12
C ILE A 704 -11.01 31.14 15.28
N GLY A 705 -10.65 30.24 14.38
CA GLY A 705 -11.62 29.53 13.54
C GLY A 705 -12.25 28.34 14.24
N SER A 706 -11.41 27.57 14.92
CA SER A 706 -11.79 26.36 15.66
C SER A 706 -10.65 25.93 16.59
N GLU A 707 -10.97 25.13 17.61
CA GLU A 707 -9.95 24.56 18.52
C GLU A 707 -9.27 23.33 17.90
N ARG A 708 -8.85 23.46 16.64
CA ARG A 708 -8.07 22.44 15.88
C ARG A 708 -7.06 23.13 14.95
N LEU A 709 -6.12 22.34 14.45
CA LEU A 709 -5.22 22.83 13.40
C LEU A 709 -6.00 23.06 12.10
N ALA A 710 -5.67 24.15 11.41
CA ALA A 710 -6.19 24.46 10.09
C ALA A 710 -5.45 23.65 9.01
N SER A 711 -6.17 23.23 7.98
CA SER A 711 -5.57 22.74 6.74
C SER A 711 -4.83 23.87 6.01
N VAL A 712 -3.97 23.51 5.06
CA VAL A 712 -3.21 24.49 4.28
C VAL A 712 -4.15 25.43 3.50
N LYS A 713 -5.27 24.92 2.98
CA LYS A 713 -6.30 25.75 2.35
C LYS A 713 -6.98 26.70 3.33
N GLU A 714 -7.28 26.25 4.53
CA GLU A 714 -7.87 27.07 5.58
C GLU A 714 -6.92 28.17 6.03
N MET A 715 -5.61 27.88 6.18
CA MET A 715 -4.61 28.90 6.46
C MET A 715 -4.54 29.97 5.37
N LYS A 716 -4.65 29.57 4.10
CA LYS A 716 -4.70 30.51 2.97
C LYS A 716 -5.97 31.38 3.02
N SER A 717 -7.10 30.80 3.35
CA SER A 717 -8.36 31.54 3.54
C SER A 717 -8.29 32.51 4.71
N LEU A 718 -7.68 32.12 5.83
CA LEU A 718 -7.42 32.99 6.97
C LEU A 718 -6.51 34.16 6.60
N ALA A 719 -5.50 33.95 5.76
CA ALA A 719 -4.62 35.02 5.29
C ALA A 719 -5.41 36.06 4.48
N TYR A 720 -6.23 35.61 3.54
CA TYR A 720 -7.08 36.56 2.78
C TYR A 720 -8.10 37.28 3.65
N PHE A 721 -8.75 36.56 4.58
CA PHE A 721 -9.66 37.12 5.54
C PHE A 721 -8.98 38.21 6.37
N GLY A 722 -7.77 37.95 6.92
CA GLY A 722 -7.03 38.89 7.72
C GLY A 722 -6.63 40.17 6.98
N VAL A 723 -6.18 40.00 5.72
CA VAL A 723 -5.85 41.16 4.86
C VAL A 723 -7.09 42.00 4.54
N SER A 724 -8.22 41.34 4.27
CA SER A 724 -9.49 42.04 3.95
C SER A 724 -10.08 42.71 5.19
N LEU A 725 -10.10 42.02 6.34
CA LEU A 725 -10.60 42.62 7.60
C LEU A 725 -9.80 43.85 7.97
N ARG A 726 -8.47 43.82 7.84
CA ARG A 726 -7.62 44.95 8.11
C ARG A 726 -7.97 46.17 7.26
N LYS A 727 -8.31 45.98 5.98
CA LYS A 727 -8.71 47.08 5.07
C LYS A 727 -10.03 47.74 5.49
N ASN A 728 -10.91 46.99 6.16
CA ASN A 728 -12.19 47.53 6.64
C ASN A 728 -12.10 48.15 8.05
N ILE A 729 -10.99 47.99 8.75
CA ILE A 729 -10.74 48.57 10.08
C ILE A 729 -9.93 49.86 9.97
N LEU A 730 -9.09 49.99 8.94
CA LEU A 730 -8.31 51.22 8.63
C LEU A 730 -9.09 52.17 7.74
#